data_c2fa57f5f8be84c8058f637d7a13909f
#
_entry.id   c2fa57f5f8be84c8058f637d7a13909f
#
_cell.length_a   1.000
_cell.length_b   1.000
_cell.length_c   1.000
_cell.angle_alpha   90.00
_cell.angle_beta   90.00
_cell.angle_gamma   90.00
#
_symmetry.space_group_name_H-M   'P 1'
#
loop_
_entity.id
_entity.type
_entity.pdbx_description
1 polymer ?
#
loop_
_entity_poly.entity_id
_entity_poly.type
_entity_poly.pdbx_seq_one_letter_code
_entity_poly.pdbx_strand_id
1 'polypeptide(L)'
;MWQISDINYAMQSDAAKQNILTQLGTVYAGIPADCWMQVCIVSQRMDEKAFARDVLYHRENDGFDALRAERNRQIKANARENGNVVQHKYIIVSTNKPGVKEARERFVQVQGHLLSAFSALECAVTPLDNRARLEVLHKFFRISEEGRFNFDFDNCAKLGQDFRDSIAPDCIRFCKKHIEIEDFYAKCMTISEYPQQLDDKFISALLQQVPYIVLSIDIEPVETEDAFKEIDNAQMKTDAEKVRFNKKSVENLDFTSSVPQRTQEQDRIIASIRKEMTENDQQMFLSLLTVTYFADTLEDLALETDALKTTAANYNCRFTELYFQQERAFNTAMPYGLRRIESVRTMLTKSLTALVPFNTQEILTPGGICYGRNAVTGNLIIGLRTSLVNGNAMVVATSGGGKSMFVKLEILMLYLRFTKARFYVVDPENEYAPLVQELGGEVVNISVDSATHFNPLDFKYDKATKIPPHVAKAEFVLSLCEQIMGKEHILAGDKSLIDDALENIYKPLMESHYTAPCPTIKDLWMALNNQRDKRSKEIALALRIFATGSMQAFAQPTNVDMSNRLICFNIQSLGEQLKPVAMLSMLEYINTAVMSNERNDPKAATWVYFDEIYLLLRDSLSANFLYTSWKRFRKYNAYATGITQNVQDCLTNDTAYAMLANSEFVVMLRQTKDIDSVVELYGLSDPQRKYLLLAQPGEGIIKMGNSLIPFNNPQPKDTKTYKLLTTKPGEME
;
A
#
# COMPACT_ATOMS: atom_id res chain seq x y z
N MET A 1 2.42 16.46 -20.49
CA MET A 1 2.88 16.18 -19.12
C MET A 1 2.07 15.03 -18.56
N TRP A 2 2.74 14.08 -17.95
CA TRP A 2 2.13 12.90 -17.33
C TRP A 2 2.69 12.72 -15.94
N GLN A 3 1.86 12.26 -15.02
CA GLN A 3 2.30 11.80 -13.71
C GLN A 3 2.50 10.29 -13.78
N ILE A 4 3.59 9.79 -13.22
CA ILE A 4 3.88 8.36 -13.14
C ILE A 4 3.84 7.89 -11.67
N SER A 5 3.39 6.64 -11.48
CA SER A 5 3.44 6.00 -10.17
C SER A 5 4.84 5.52 -9.84
N ASP A 6 5.11 5.23 -8.57
CA ASP A 6 6.34 4.53 -8.19
C ASP A 6 6.19 3.02 -8.38
N ILE A 7 7.31 2.33 -8.49
CA ILE A 7 7.42 0.88 -8.48
C ILE A 7 8.36 0.45 -7.35
N ASN A 8 8.24 -0.79 -6.88
CA ASN A 8 9.09 -1.33 -5.82
C ASN A 8 10.47 -1.72 -6.37
N TYR A 9 11.30 -0.74 -6.69
CA TYR A 9 12.64 -0.98 -7.22
C TYR A 9 13.64 -1.41 -6.15
N ALA A 10 13.67 -0.71 -5.01
CA ALA A 10 14.70 -0.87 -3.98
C ALA A 10 14.78 -2.29 -3.40
N MET A 11 13.66 -2.97 -3.30
CA MET A 11 13.54 -4.31 -2.71
C MET A 11 13.48 -5.44 -3.74
N GLN A 12 13.79 -5.16 -5.01
CA GLN A 12 13.83 -6.18 -6.06
C GLN A 12 15.14 -6.99 -6.04
N SER A 13 15.10 -8.19 -6.63
CA SER A 13 16.31 -8.96 -6.92
C SER A 13 17.17 -8.28 -7.98
N ASP A 14 18.45 -8.57 -8.01
CA ASP A 14 19.37 -7.97 -9.01
C ASP A 14 18.93 -8.27 -10.44
N ALA A 15 18.42 -9.46 -10.72
CA ALA A 15 17.89 -9.82 -12.04
C ALA A 15 16.65 -9.00 -12.41
N ALA A 16 15.71 -8.80 -11.45
CA ALA A 16 14.53 -7.99 -11.66
C ALA A 16 14.90 -6.49 -11.85
N LYS A 17 15.87 -5.98 -11.10
CA LYS A 17 16.41 -4.62 -11.30
C LYS A 17 16.98 -4.44 -12.69
N GLN A 18 17.79 -5.39 -13.18
CA GLN A 18 18.35 -5.33 -14.54
C GLN A 18 17.23 -5.34 -15.60
N ASN A 19 16.19 -6.12 -15.41
CA ASN A 19 15.03 -6.10 -16.30
C ASN A 19 14.34 -4.72 -16.32
N ILE A 20 14.12 -4.12 -15.14
CA ILE A 20 13.53 -2.78 -14.99
C ILE A 20 14.41 -1.73 -15.70
N LEU A 21 15.73 -1.78 -15.53
CA LEU A 21 16.67 -0.87 -16.21
C LEU A 21 16.62 -1.04 -17.73
N THR A 22 16.52 -2.27 -18.22
CA THR A 22 16.39 -2.56 -19.66
C THR A 22 15.07 -1.98 -20.21
N GLN A 23 13.96 -2.19 -19.51
CA GLN A 23 12.67 -1.64 -19.89
C GLN A 23 12.64 -0.11 -19.83
N LEU A 24 13.28 0.49 -18.83
CA LEU A 24 13.45 1.95 -18.74
C LEU A 24 14.27 2.48 -19.93
N GLY A 25 15.29 1.73 -20.37
CA GLY A 25 16.03 2.01 -21.60
C GLY A 25 15.11 2.05 -22.82
N THR A 26 14.15 1.14 -22.92
CA THR A 26 13.16 1.13 -24.00
C THR A 26 12.25 2.36 -23.95
N VAL A 27 11.88 2.84 -22.75
CA VAL A 27 11.13 4.11 -22.59
C VAL A 27 11.90 5.27 -23.22
N TYR A 28 13.18 5.40 -22.90
CA TYR A 28 14.01 6.50 -23.40
C TYR A 28 14.29 6.39 -24.90
N ALA A 29 14.60 5.19 -25.38
CA ALA A 29 14.88 4.92 -26.78
C ALA A 29 13.69 5.19 -27.72
N GLY A 30 12.47 5.08 -27.22
CA GLY A 30 11.27 5.34 -28.02
C GLY A 30 10.88 6.82 -28.12
N ILE A 31 11.65 7.75 -27.54
CA ILE A 31 11.42 9.19 -27.71
C ILE A 31 12.01 9.62 -29.06
N PRO A 32 11.21 10.23 -29.96
CA PRO A 32 11.70 10.69 -31.24
C PRO A 32 12.77 11.78 -31.10
N ALA A 33 13.74 11.84 -32.04
CA ALA A 33 14.84 12.81 -32.00
C ALA A 33 14.40 14.28 -32.13
N ASP A 34 13.20 14.55 -32.66
CA ASP A 34 12.60 15.88 -32.69
C ASP A 34 11.89 16.25 -31.36
N CYS A 35 12.03 15.41 -30.35
CA CYS A 35 11.49 15.60 -29.00
C CYS A 35 12.60 15.49 -27.96
N TRP A 36 12.39 16.12 -26.81
CA TRP A 36 13.16 15.83 -25.62
C TRP A 36 12.23 15.57 -24.44
N MET A 37 12.71 14.78 -23.51
CA MET A 37 11.97 14.39 -22.32
C MET A 37 12.64 14.95 -21.08
N GLN A 38 11.83 15.41 -20.14
CA GLN A 38 12.25 15.78 -18.80
C GLN A 38 11.56 14.83 -17.81
N VAL A 39 12.35 14.13 -17.00
CA VAL A 39 11.86 13.38 -15.83
C VAL A 39 12.05 14.26 -14.61
N CYS A 40 10.97 14.69 -14.01
CA CYS A 40 10.97 15.57 -12.84
C CYS A 40 10.47 14.83 -11.61
N ILE A 41 11.31 14.70 -10.58
CA ILE A 41 10.99 14.10 -9.29
C ILE A 41 10.90 15.22 -8.27
N VAL A 42 9.73 15.37 -7.66
CA VAL A 42 9.45 16.36 -6.63
C VAL A 42 9.27 15.65 -5.31
N SER A 43 10.11 16.00 -4.35
CA SER A 43 10.05 15.52 -2.99
C SER A 43 9.76 16.72 -2.11
N GLN A 44 8.65 16.71 -1.39
CA GLN A 44 8.23 17.83 -0.54
C GLN A 44 7.57 17.35 0.74
N ARG A 45 7.65 18.14 1.80
CA ARG A 45 6.92 17.85 3.04
C ARG A 45 5.42 17.85 2.79
N MET A 46 4.70 16.97 3.47
CA MET A 46 3.25 16.97 3.42
C MET A 46 2.70 18.23 4.10
N ASP A 47 1.73 18.89 3.48
CA ASP A 47 1.02 20.03 4.06
C ASP A 47 0.44 19.67 5.44
N GLU A 48 0.77 20.48 6.47
CA GLU A 48 0.34 20.25 7.86
C GLU A 48 -1.19 20.23 8.02
N LYS A 49 -1.92 21.03 7.26
CA LYS A 49 -3.40 21.06 7.31
C LYS A 49 -3.99 19.82 6.66
N ALA A 50 -3.46 19.43 5.49
CA ALA A 50 -3.84 18.18 4.84
C ALA A 50 -3.50 16.98 5.72
N PHE A 51 -2.31 16.96 6.33
CA PHE A 51 -1.91 15.94 7.28
C PHE A 51 -2.87 15.84 8.48
N ALA A 52 -3.20 16.99 9.08
CA ALA A 52 -4.12 17.03 10.22
C ALA A 52 -5.52 16.55 9.85
N ARG A 53 -6.02 16.92 8.66
CA ARG A 53 -7.34 16.52 8.18
C ARG A 53 -7.42 15.05 7.79
N ASP A 54 -6.41 14.56 7.07
CA ASP A 54 -6.49 13.27 6.36
C ASP A 54 -5.86 12.12 7.16
N VAL A 55 -4.94 12.42 8.08
CA VAL A 55 -4.17 11.40 8.82
C VAL A 55 -4.54 11.35 10.30
N LEU A 56 -4.69 12.50 10.96
CA LEU A 56 -4.93 12.54 12.40
C LEU A 56 -6.38 12.18 12.77
N TYR A 57 -6.56 11.73 14.00
CA TYR A 57 -7.89 11.45 14.57
C TYR A 57 -8.50 12.75 15.10
N HIS A 58 -9.76 13.00 14.77
CA HIS A 58 -10.54 14.12 15.31
C HIS A 58 -11.18 13.74 16.64
N ARG A 59 -11.57 14.74 17.43
CA ARG A 59 -12.32 14.53 18.67
C ARG A 59 -13.79 14.19 18.35
N GLU A 60 -14.32 13.17 19.01
CA GLU A 60 -15.70 12.69 18.79
C GLU A 60 -16.55 12.81 20.06
N ASN A 61 -15.94 13.11 21.22
CA ASN A 61 -16.57 13.23 22.53
C ASN A 61 -17.32 11.95 22.99
N ASP A 62 -16.80 10.80 22.61
CA ASP A 62 -17.36 9.46 22.87
C ASP A 62 -16.66 8.69 24.01
N GLY A 63 -15.81 9.37 24.80
CA GLY A 63 -15.02 8.77 25.87
C GLY A 63 -13.65 8.27 25.46
N PHE A 64 -13.33 8.14 24.13
CA PHE A 64 -12.07 7.61 23.63
C PHE A 64 -11.07 8.68 23.13
N ASP A 65 -11.35 9.96 23.36
CA ASP A 65 -10.51 11.05 22.88
C ASP A 65 -9.10 11.05 23.46
N ALA A 66 -8.90 10.49 24.65
CA ALA A 66 -7.57 10.29 25.24
C ALA A 66 -6.72 9.31 24.40
N LEU A 67 -7.32 8.21 23.92
CA LEU A 67 -6.66 7.25 23.03
C LEU A 67 -6.38 7.88 21.64
N ARG A 68 -7.32 8.67 21.10
CA ARG A 68 -7.10 9.43 19.85
C ARG A 68 -5.92 10.40 19.99
N ALA A 69 -5.85 11.12 21.10
CA ALA A 69 -4.74 12.06 21.38
C ALA A 69 -3.40 11.33 21.52
N GLU A 70 -3.37 10.16 22.16
CA GLU A 70 -2.16 9.33 22.27
C GLU A 70 -1.70 8.84 20.88
N ARG A 71 -2.62 8.32 20.07
CA ARG A 71 -2.31 7.90 18.69
C ARG A 71 -1.81 9.06 17.84
N ASN A 72 -2.43 10.22 17.93
CA ASN A 72 -1.98 11.42 17.23
C ASN A 72 -0.56 11.84 17.62
N ARG A 73 -0.19 11.74 18.91
CA ARG A 73 1.18 12.00 19.35
C ARG A 73 2.18 11.05 18.74
N GLN A 74 1.86 9.75 18.68
CA GLN A 74 2.73 8.74 18.06
C GLN A 74 2.87 8.96 16.55
N ILE A 75 1.76 9.23 15.84
CA ILE A 75 1.78 9.53 14.41
C ILE A 75 2.63 10.77 14.12
N LYS A 76 2.45 11.84 14.90
CA LYS A 76 3.26 13.06 14.77
C LYS A 76 4.74 12.85 15.07
N ALA A 77 5.07 12.04 16.07
CA ALA A 77 6.45 11.69 16.38
C ALA A 77 7.10 10.94 15.21
N ASN A 78 6.41 9.90 14.70
CA ASN A 78 6.88 9.14 13.54
C ASN A 78 7.02 10.02 12.28
N ALA A 79 6.12 10.97 12.06
CA ALA A 79 6.19 11.89 10.93
C ALA A 79 7.37 12.88 11.03
N ARG A 80 7.69 13.34 12.25
CA ARG A 80 8.78 14.32 12.48
C ARG A 80 10.17 13.72 12.28
N GLU A 81 10.38 12.47 12.66
CA GLU A 81 11.69 11.81 12.53
C GLU A 81 12.19 11.76 11.09
N ASN A 82 11.31 11.67 10.09
CA ASN A 82 11.65 11.51 8.67
C ASN A 82 11.07 12.59 7.75
N GLY A 83 10.52 13.68 8.32
CA GLY A 83 9.99 14.81 7.56
C GLY A 83 8.65 14.55 6.83
N ASN A 84 8.12 13.34 6.85
CA ASN A 84 6.86 12.93 6.18
C ASN A 84 6.78 13.49 4.75
N VAL A 85 7.67 13.02 3.90
CA VAL A 85 7.91 13.54 2.55
C VAL A 85 7.05 12.81 1.53
N VAL A 86 6.34 13.55 0.69
CA VAL A 86 5.58 13.02 -0.44
C VAL A 86 6.39 13.21 -1.72
N GLN A 87 6.51 12.15 -2.50
CA GLN A 87 7.19 12.19 -3.79
C GLN A 87 6.19 12.14 -4.93
N HIS A 88 6.34 13.05 -5.87
CA HIS A 88 5.62 13.05 -7.14
C HIS A 88 6.60 12.96 -8.29
N LYS A 89 6.26 12.21 -9.31
CA LYS A 89 7.11 11.99 -10.48
C LYS A 89 6.34 12.38 -11.75
N TYR A 90 6.97 13.22 -12.54
CA TYR A 90 6.38 13.75 -13.77
C TYR A 90 7.28 13.48 -14.96
N ILE A 91 6.66 13.18 -16.09
CA ILE A 91 7.29 13.15 -17.39
C ILE A 91 6.73 14.30 -18.22
N ILE A 92 7.62 15.13 -18.71
CA ILE A 92 7.31 16.24 -19.61
C ILE A 92 8.00 15.96 -20.93
N VAL A 93 7.27 16.06 -22.03
CA VAL A 93 7.84 15.94 -23.36
C VAL A 93 7.62 17.25 -24.12
N SER A 94 8.67 17.73 -24.75
CA SER A 94 8.68 18.91 -25.60
C SER A 94 9.08 18.55 -27.02
N THR A 95 8.64 19.29 -28.03
CA THR A 95 8.95 19.05 -29.43
C THR A 95 9.29 20.34 -30.16
N ASN A 96 10.18 20.23 -31.16
CA ASN A 96 10.55 21.34 -32.04
C ASN A 96 9.58 21.55 -33.21
N LYS A 97 8.46 20.81 -33.28
CA LYS A 97 7.47 20.97 -34.36
C LYS A 97 6.86 22.38 -34.34
N PRO A 98 6.87 23.11 -35.46
CA PRO A 98 6.47 24.52 -35.49
C PRO A 98 4.96 24.74 -35.38
N GLY A 99 4.14 23.74 -35.75
CA GLY A 99 2.68 23.85 -35.80
C GLY A 99 2.01 23.15 -34.61
N VAL A 100 0.96 23.77 -34.04
CA VAL A 100 0.18 23.16 -32.93
C VAL A 100 -0.43 21.81 -33.33
N LYS A 101 -0.89 21.67 -34.59
CA LYS A 101 -1.47 20.42 -35.10
C LYS A 101 -0.42 19.31 -35.16
N GLU A 102 0.73 19.61 -35.72
CA GLU A 102 1.86 18.66 -35.84
C GLU A 102 2.41 18.27 -34.47
N ALA A 103 2.54 19.23 -33.56
CA ALA A 103 2.95 18.98 -32.19
C ALA A 103 1.94 18.06 -31.46
N ARG A 104 0.62 18.28 -31.66
CA ARG A 104 -0.43 17.44 -31.08
C ARG A 104 -0.36 15.99 -31.59
N GLU A 105 -0.20 15.81 -32.89
CA GLU A 105 -0.04 14.47 -33.49
C GLU A 105 1.20 13.77 -32.93
N ARG A 106 2.31 14.49 -32.76
CA ARG A 106 3.53 13.97 -32.15
C ARG A 106 3.30 13.55 -30.69
N PHE A 107 2.63 14.36 -29.90
CA PHE A 107 2.33 14.02 -28.50
C PHE A 107 1.39 12.82 -28.37
N VAL A 108 0.45 12.60 -29.27
CA VAL A 108 -0.39 11.38 -29.30
C VAL A 108 0.47 10.12 -29.54
N GLN A 109 1.44 10.19 -30.47
CA GLN A 109 2.38 9.09 -30.72
C GLN A 109 3.24 8.78 -29.49
N VAL A 110 3.83 9.83 -28.90
CA VAL A 110 4.63 9.71 -27.67
C VAL A 110 3.80 9.15 -26.51
N GLN A 111 2.56 9.60 -26.35
CA GLN A 111 1.68 9.07 -25.31
C GLN A 111 1.43 7.58 -25.50
N GLY A 112 1.16 7.12 -26.71
CA GLY A 112 0.97 5.69 -27.00
C GLY A 112 2.20 4.86 -26.62
N HIS A 113 3.40 5.35 -26.97
CA HIS A 113 4.65 4.72 -26.59
C HIS A 113 4.85 4.68 -25.06
N LEU A 114 4.68 5.81 -24.37
CA LEU A 114 4.83 5.89 -22.92
C LEU A 114 3.86 4.95 -22.18
N LEU A 115 2.59 4.94 -22.57
CA LEU A 115 1.59 4.05 -21.97
C LEU A 115 1.98 2.57 -22.12
N SER A 116 2.42 2.18 -23.32
CA SER A 116 2.85 0.80 -23.58
C SER A 116 4.09 0.41 -22.78
N ALA A 117 5.13 1.25 -22.82
CA ALA A 117 6.41 0.96 -22.19
C ALA A 117 6.33 0.97 -20.64
N PHE A 118 5.60 1.91 -20.05
CA PHE A 118 5.38 1.93 -18.60
C PHE A 118 4.41 0.85 -18.10
N SER A 119 3.48 0.40 -18.95
CA SER A 119 2.64 -0.75 -18.61
C SER A 119 3.48 -2.03 -18.41
N ALA A 120 4.54 -2.21 -19.20
CA ALA A 120 5.47 -3.31 -19.01
C ALA A 120 6.28 -3.22 -17.70
N LEU A 121 6.42 -2.02 -17.15
CA LEU A 121 7.02 -1.75 -15.84
C LEU A 121 6.03 -1.83 -14.67
N GLU A 122 4.76 -2.16 -14.91
CA GLU A 122 3.67 -2.09 -13.94
C GLU A 122 3.52 -0.68 -13.31
N CYS A 123 3.93 0.35 -14.05
CA CYS A 123 3.89 1.74 -13.64
C CYS A 123 2.69 2.44 -14.29
N ALA A 124 1.82 3.03 -13.48
CA ALA A 124 0.67 3.79 -13.98
C ALA A 124 1.13 5.15 -14.53
N VAL A 125 0.61 5.51 -15.71
CA VAL A 125 0.88 6.80 -16.38
C VAL A 125 -0.43 7.55 -16.53
N THR A 126 -0.57 8.69 -15.86
CA THR A 126 -1.78 9.51 -15.86
C THR A 126 -1.51 10.83 -16.58
N PRO A 127 -2.17 11.14 -17.69
CA PRO A 127 -2.03 12.43 -18.35
C PRO A 127 -2.62 13.54 -17.47
N LEU A 128 -1.90 14.65 -17.34
CA LEU A 128 -2.34 15.81 -16.59
C LEU A 128 -3.03 16.80 -17.55
N ASP A 129 -4.24 17.19 -17.20
CA ASP A 129 -4.95 18.27 -17.88
C ASP A 129 -4.36 19.65 -17.53
N ASN A 130 -4.87 20.70 -18.14
CA ASN A 130 -4.34 22.04 -17.93
C ASN A 130 -4.49 22.52 -16.48
N ARG A 131 -5.59 22.16 -15.80
CA ARG A 131 -5.80 22.53 -14.40
C ARG A 131 -4.80 21.81 -13.47
N ALA A 132 -4.64 20.51 -13.65
CA ALA A 132 -3.67 19.71 -12.88
C ALA A 132 -2.24 20.20 -13.09
N ARG A 133 -1.87 20.61 -14.33
CA ARG A 133 -0.58 21.24 -14.60
C ARG A 133 -0.39 22.56 -13.86
N LEU A 134 -1.41 23.43 -13.86
CA LEU A 134 -1.35 24.69 -13.10
C LEU A 134 -1.24 24.43 -11.59
N GLU A 135 -1.94 23.42 -11.07
CA GLU A 135 -1.83 23.01 -9.66
C GLU A 135 -0.41 22.57 -9.30
N VAL A 136 0.24 21.79 -10.18
CA VAL A 136 1.65 21.40 -9.99
C VAL A 136 2.53 22.65 -9.93
N LEU A 137 2.38 23.59 -10.87
CA LEU A 137 3.18 24.81 -10.91
C LEU A 137 2.89 25.74 -9.73
N HIS A 138 1.64 25.86 -9.30
CA HIS A 138 1.26 26.62 -8.11
C HIS A 138 2.03 26.15 -6.86
N LYS A 139 2.17 24.84 -6.65
CA LYS A 139 2.91 24.28 -5.52
C LYS A 139 4.40 24.65 -5.52
N PHE A 140 4.99 24.90 -6.69
CA PHE A 140 6.38 25.33 -6.80
C PHE A 140 6.60 26.82 -6.56
N PHE A 141 5.65 27.64 -6.98
CA PHE A 141 5.81 29.09 -6.94
C PHE A 141 5.20 29.72 -5.70
N ARG A 142 4.13 29.12 -5.14
CA ARG A 142 3.43 29.57 -3.94
C ARG A 142 3.58 28.57 -2.82
N ILE A 143 4.83 28.41 -2.38
CA ILE A 143 5.22 27.40 -1.38
C ILE A 143 4.55 27.68 -0.02
N SER A 144 4.37 28.96 0.32
CA SER A 144 3.72 29.42 1.56
C SER A 144 2.20 29.26 1.57
N GLU A 145 1.56 29.13 0.40
CA GLU A 145 0.12 28.93 0.31
C GLU A 145 -0.26 27.45 0.49
N GLU A 146 -0.45 27.06 1.74
CA GLU A 146 -0.87 25.70 2.06
C GLU A 146 -2.20 25.30 1.41
N GLY A 147 -2.11 24.52 0.32
CA GLY A 147 -3.10 23.49 0.04
C GLY A 147 -4.41 23.87 -0.62
N ARG A 148 -4.61 25.08 -1.18
CA ARG A 148 -5.86 25.38 -1.92
C ARG A 148 -5.60 26.07 -3.24
N PHE A 149 -5.21 25.29 -4.23
CA PHE A 149 -5.33 25.73 -5.60
C PHE A 149 -6.82 25.77 -6.01
N ASN A 150 -7.39 26.94 -6.00
CA ASN A 150 -8.78 27.18 -6.41
C ASN A 150 -8.81 28.00 -7.71
N PHE A 151 -8.65 27.32 -8.84
CA PHE A 151 -8.64 27.93 -10.15
C PHE A 151 -9.70 27.31 -11.06
N ASP A 152 -10.45 28.18 -11.76
CA ASP A 152 -11.47 27.82 -12.73
C ASP A 152 -11.24 28.64 -14.02
N PHE A 153 -11.00 27.96 -15.14
CA PHE A 153 -10.77 28.60 -16.44
C PHE A 153 -11.94 29.45 -16.91
N ASP A 154 -13.19 29.01 -16.68
CA ASP A 154 -14.38 29.72 -17.11
C ASP A 154 -14.56 31.04 -16.35
N ASN A 155 -14.28 31.01 -15.04
CA ASN A 155 -14.33 32.24 -14.23
C ASN A 155 -13.18 33.19 -14.57
N CYS A 156 -11.97 32.67 -14.78
CA CYS A 156 -10.80 33.44 -15.22
C CYS A 156 -11.07 34.14 -16.54
N ALA A 157 -11.62 33.43 -17.53
CA ALA A 157 -11.97 34.01 -18.83
C ALA A 157 -13.06 35.09 -18.73
N LYS A 158 -14.10 34.87 -17.90
CA LYS A 158 -15.20 35.86 -17.67
C LYS A 158 -14.70 37.14 -16.99
N LEU A 159 -13.74 37.01 -16.08
CA LEU A 159 -13.16 38.13 -15.34
C LEU A 159 -12.01 38.83 -16.09
N GLY A 160 -11.60 38.32 -17.24
CA GLY A 160 -10.45 38.81 -17.99
C GLY A 160 -9.11 38.70 -17.27
N GLN A 161 -8.99 37.76 -16.33
CA GLN A 161 -7.77 37.51 -15.59
C GLN A 161 -6.81 36.61 -16.39
N ASP A 162 -5.50 36.79 -16.19
CA ASP A 162 -4.51 35.90 -16.75
C ASP A 162 -4.37 34.66 -15.84
N PHE A 163 -4.40 33.46 -16.42
CA PHE A 163 -4.21 32.21 -15.65
C PHE A 163 -2.86 32.18 -14.94
N ARG A 164 -1.86 32.91 -15.43
CA ARG A 164 -0.53 33.02 -14.81
C ARG A 164 -0.57 33.66 -13.44
N ASP A 165 -1.53 34.55 -13.19
CA ASP A 165 -1.72 35.19 -11.88
C ASP A 165 -2.04 34.17 -10.78
N SER A 166 -2.61 33.01 -11.14
CA SER A 166 -2.93 31.95 -10.19
C SER A 166 -1.70 31.14 -9.72
N ILE A 167 -0.59 31.25 -10.42
CA ILE A 167 0.64 30.50 -10.14
C ILE A 167 1.84 31.40 -9.86
N ALA A 168 1.79 32.67 -10.23
CA ALA A 168 2.90 33.60 -10.01
C ALA A 168 3.14 33.82 -8.50
N PRO A 169 4.39 33.73 -8.02
CA PRO A 169 4.72 34.05 -6.63
C PRO A 169 4.56 35.56 -6.39
N ASP A 170 4.28 35.95 -5.16
CA ASP A 170 4.17 37.37 -4.79
C ASP A 170 5.53 38.08 -4.93
N CYS A 171 6.61 37.40 -4.65
CA CYS A 171 7.98 37.88 -4.85
C CYS A 171 8.93 36.74 -5.23
N ILE A 172 9.74 36.99 -6.27
CA ILE A 172 10.89 36.14 -6.61
C ILE A 172 12.09 37.01 -6.94
N ARG A 173 13.26 36.71 -6.37
CA ARG A 173 14.51 37.41 -6.63
C ARG A 173 15.65 36.43 -6.90
N PHE A 174 16.23 36.53 -8.06
CA PHE A 174 17.41 35.72 -8.46
C PHE A 174 18.70 36.41 -8.01
N CYS A 175 19.36 35.82 -7.04
CA CYS A 175 20.62 36.29 -6.52
C CYS A 175 21.81 35.59 -7.19
N LYS A 176 23.06 35.99 -6.85
CA LYS A 176 24.28 35.40 -7.43
C LYS A 176 24.39 33.89 -7.20
N LYS A 177 23.98 33.37 -6.03
CA LYS A 177 24.18 31.98 -5.60
C LYS A 177 22.90 31.26 -5.18
N HIS A 178 21.80 31.97 -5.00
CA HIS A 178 20.52 31.45 -4.51
C HIS A 178 19.37 32.27 -5.11
N ILE A 179 18.18 31.82 -4.82
CA ILE A 179 16.90 32.41 -5.22
C ILE A 179 16.16 32.71 -3.92
N GLU A 180 15.54 33.87 -3.83
CA GLU A 180 14.59 34.21 -2.78
C GLU A 180 13.20 34.14 -3.40
N ILE A 181 12.33 33.32 -2.85
CA ILE A 181 10.97 33.15 -3.33
C ILE A 181 10.02 33.16 -2.14
N GLU A 182 9.16 34.19 -2.07
CA GLU A 182 8.33 34.47 -0.91
C GLU A 182 9.18 34.47 0.39
N ASP A 183 8.85 33.61 1.35
CA ASP A 183 9.58 33.44 2.62
C ASP A 183 10.66 32.36 2.60
N PHE A 184 10.94 31.75 1.43
CA PHE A 184 11.88 30.66 1.27
C PHE A 184 13.12 31.05 0.48
N TYR A 185 14.18 30.29 0.69
CA TYR A 185 15.40 30.35 -0.10
C TYR A 185 15.54 29.08 -0.94
N ALA A 186 15.90 29.23 -2.20
CA ALA A 186 16.15 28.10 -3.09
C ALA A 186 17.52 28.18 -3.72
N LYS A 187 18.06 27.03 -4.13
CA LYS A 187 19.33 26.96 -4.86
C LYS A 187 19.30 25.86 -5.91
N CYS A 188 19.86 26.17 -7.07
CA CYS A 188 19.99 25.22 -8.15
C CYS A 188 21.46 24.84 -8.35
N MET A 189 21.71 23.53 -8.55
CA MET A 189 23.01 22.96 -8.90
C MET A 189 22.85 21.96 -10.04
N THR A 190 23.93 21.72 -10.78
CA THR A 190 24.00 20.66 -11.81
C THR A 190 25.17 19.73 -11.53
N ILE A 191 25.10 18.50 -12.03
CA ILE A 191 26.22 17.57 -11.95
C ILE A 191 27.18 17.82 -13.12
N SER A 192 28.44 18.04 -12.77
CA SER A 192 29.54 18.26 -13.72
C SER A 192 30.35 17.02 -14.03
N GLU A 193 30.45 16.10 -13.09
CA GLU A 193 31.27 14.90 -13.23
C GLU A 193 30.48 13.67 -12.75
N TYR A 194 30.55 12.59 -13.54
CA TYR A 194 29.97 11.29 -13.26
C TYR A 194 31.08 10.23 -13.23
N PRO A 195 30.93 9.16 -12.42
CA PRO A 195 31.81 8.00 -12.49
C PRO A 195 31.62 7.22 -13.79
N GLN A 196 32.54 6.33 -14.12
CA GLN A 196 32.42 5.43 -15.29
C GLN A 196 31.21 4.48 -15.16
N GLN A 197 30.87 4.06 -13.93
CA GLN A 197 29.67 3.31 -13.62
C GLN A 197 28.93 4.05 -12.52
N LEU A 198 27.72 4.47 -12.81
CA LEU A 198 26.84 5.13 -11.86
C LEU A 198 26.04 4.07 -11.10
N ASP A 199 25.95 4.23 -9.78
CA ASP A 199 25.14 3.38 -8.90
C ASP A 199 23.65 3.77 -9.03
N ASP A 200 22.79 2.79 -9.18
CA ASP A 200 21.33 2.96 -9.28
C ASP A 200 20.66 3.55 -8.03
N LYS A 201 21.37 3.58 -6.90
CA LYS A 201 20.90 4.19 -5.64
C LYS A 201 21.16 5.70 -5.57
N PHE A 202 21.88 6.27 -6.51
CA PHE A 202 22.32 7.66 -6.45
C PHE A 202 21.15 8.65 -6.33
N ILE A 203 20.14 8.51 -7.21
CA ILE A 203 18.96 9.38 -7.19
C ILE A 203 18.20 9.27 -5.86
N SER A 204 17.97 8.05 -5.39
CA SER A 204 17.26 7.83 -4.11
C SER A 204 18.04 8.38 -2.92
N ALA A 205 19.37 8.30 -2.94
CA ALA A 205 20.23 8.87 -1.91
C ALA A 205 20.14 10.40 -1.88
N LEU A 206 20.10 11.07 -3.02
CA LEU A 206 19.92 12.53 -3.10
C LEU A 206 18.56 12.98 -2.55
N LEU A 207 17.48 12.26 -2.92
CA LEU A 207 16.13 12.58 -2.49
C LEU A 207 15.90 12.41 -0.98
N GLN A 208 16.73 11.64 -0.29
CA GLN A 208 16.65 11.43 1.15
C GLN A 208 17.39 12.49 1.97
N GLN A 209 18.24 13.32 1.34
CA GLN A 209 19.06 14.31 2.08
C GLN A 209 18.30 15.57 2.45
N VAL A 210 17.35 15.99 1.61
CA VAL A 210 16.67 17.28 1.75
C VAL A 210 15.16 17.07 1.67
N PRO A 211 14.40 17.63 2.62
CA PRO A 211 12.94 17.41 2.67
C PRO A 211 12.18 18.02 1.50
N TYR A 212 12.68 19.13 0.92
CA TYR A 212 12.07 19.75 -0.25
C TYR A 212 13.10 19.88 -1.36
N ILE A 213 13.05 18.94 -2.30
CA ILE A 213 13.97 18.86 -3.42
C ILE A 213 13.22 18.54 -4.71
N VAL A 214 13.61 19.21 -5.78
CA VAL A 214 13.19 18.96 -7.17
C VAL A 214 14.39 18.47 -7.94
N LEU A 215 14.32 17.26 -8.43
CA LEU A 215 15.34 16.64 -9.24
C LEU A 215 14.84 16.49 -10.67
N SER A 216 15.51 17.12 -11.63
CA SER A 216 15.14 17.10 -13.02
C SER A 216 16.22 16.45 -13.86
N ILE A 217 15.84 15.45 -14.65
CA ILE A 217 16.70 14.78 -15.63
C ILE A 217 16.17 15.14 -17.02
N ASP A 218 16.91 15.99 -17.72
CA ASP A 218 16.64 16.31 -19.11
C ASP A 218 17.32 15.28 -20.02
N ILE A 219 16.59 14.77 -20.99
CA ILE A 219 16.98 13.67 -21.87
C ILE A 219 16.64 14.07 -23.31
N GLU A 220 17.66 14.23 -24.14
CA GLU A 220 17.52 14.52 -25.55
C GLU A 220 18.17 13.40 -26.37
N PRO A 221 17.41 12.62 -27.14
CA PRO A 221 17.96 11.59 -28.01
C PRO A 221 18.82 12.21 -29.10
N VAL A 222 19.96 11.60 -29.40
CA VAL A 222 20.83 11.97 -30.54
C VAL A 222 20.55 11.00 -31.69
N GLU A 223 20.33 11.53 -32.90
CA GLU A 223 20.19 10.68 -34.09
C GLU A 223 21.46 9.84 -34.30
N THR A 224 21.27 8.57 -34.70
CA THR A 224 22.38 7.62 -34.82
C THR A 224 23.50 8.13 -35.71
N GLU A 225 23.17 8.79 -36.86
CA GLU A 225 24.15 9.36 -37.75
C GLU A 225 24.95 10.48 -37.09
N ASP A 226 24.33 11.34 -36.35
CA ASP A 226 24.98 12.47 -35.66
C ASP A 226 25.81 11.99 -34.47
N ALA A 227 25.35 10.94 -33.78
CA ALA A 227 26.10 10.30 -32.71
C ALA A 227 27.43 9.71 -33.24
N PHE A 228 27.41 9.01 -34.40
CA PHE A 228 28.65 8.52 -35.03
C PHE A 228 29.55 9.65 -35.50
N LYS A 229 29.00 10.73 -36.05
CA LYS A 229 29.80 11.93 -36.42
C LYS A 229 30.50 12.53 -35.20
N GLU A 230 29.81 12.60 -34.05
CA GLU A 230 30.42 13.10 -32.81
C GLU A 230 31.54 12.21 -32.31
N ILE A 231 31.37 10.88 -32.38
CA ILE A 231 32.42 9.90 -32.03
C ILE A 231 33.62 10.04 -32.96
N ASP A 232 33.38 10.16 -34.26
CA ASP A 232 34.46 10.34 -35.26
C ASP A 232 35.23 11.64 -35.05
N ASN A 233 34.51 12.73 -34.74
CA ASN A 233 35.12 14.02 -34.41
C ASN A 233 35.98 13.95 -33.11
N ALA A 234 35.50 13.26 -32.11
CA ALA A 234 36.24 13.05 -30.86
C ALA A 234 37.48 12.19 -31.10
N GLN A 235 37.37 11.14 -31.93
CA GLN A 235 38.50 10.29 -32.31
C GLN A 235 39.56 11.09 -33.09
N MET A 236 39.15 11.89 -34.09
CA MET A 236 40.06 12.75 -34.85
C MET A 236 40.82 13.73 -33.95
N LYS A 237 40.15 14.34 -32.96
CA LYS A 237 40.81 15.24 -31.98
C LYS A 237 41.87 14.50 -31.16
N THR A 238 41.52 13.31 -30.65
CA THR A 238 42.43 12.47 -29.85
C THR A 238 43.64 12.01 -30.69
N ASP A 239 43.43 11.61 -31.95
CA ASP A 239 44.48 11.21 -32.83
C ASP A 239 45.40 12.40 -33.24
N ALA A 240 44.81 13.58 -33.44
CA ALA A 240 45.60 14.80 -33.68
C ALA A 240 46.48 15.17 -32.45
N GLU A 241 45.98 14.97 -31.23
CA GLU A 241 46.78 15.14 -30.00
C GLU A 241 47.92 14.14 -29.92
N LYS A 242 47.68 12.86 -30.24
CA LYS A 242 48.72 11.83 -30.30
C LYS A 242 49.81 12.18 -31.32
N VAL A 243 49.40 12.61 -32.53
CA VAL A 243 50.33 13.03 -33.57
C VAL A 243 51.16 14.24 -33.13
N ARG A 244 50.55 15.26 -32.54
CA ARG A 244 51.26 16.43 -31.99
C ARG A 244 52.25 16.04 -30.89
N PHE A 245 51.87 15.14 -30.01
CA PHE A 245 52.76 14.65 -28.95
C PHE A 245 53.96 13.89 -29.56
N ASN A 246 53.69 12.94 -30.44
CA ASN A 246 54.74 12.15 -31.09
C ASN A 246 55.73 13.07 -31.89
N LYS A 247 55.17 14.09 -32.58
CA LYS A 247 56.01 15.08 -33.29
C LYS A 247 56.93 15.85 -32.32
N LYS A 248 56.39 16.33 -31.19
CA LYS A 248 57.20 17.01 -30.17
C LYS A 248 58.23 16.10 -29.51
N SER A 249 57.95 14.83 -29.29
CA SER A 249 58.89 13.85 -28.76
C SER A 249 60.05 13.59 -29.71
N VAL A 250 59.76 13.50 -31.02
CA VAL A 250 60.79 13.39 -32.04
C VAL A 250 61.64 14.65 -32.12
N GLU A 251 61.02 15.84 -32.11
CA GLU A 251 61.75 17.12 -32.13
C GLU A 251 62.65 17.31 -30.90
N ASN A 252 62.23 16.80 -29.71
CA ASN A 252 62.99 16.88 -28.47
C ASN A 252 63.98 15.70 -28.29
N LEU A 253 64.09 14.76 -29.25
CA LEU A 253 64.87 13.52 -29.13
C LEU A 253 64.52 12.67 -27.90
N ASP A 254 63.30 12.78 -27.42
CA ASP A 254 62.80 12.00 -26.29
C ASP A 254 61.98 10.81 -26.80
N PHE A 255 62.64 9.69 -26.97
CA PHE A 255 62.02 8.43 -27.43
C PHE A 255 61.51 7.56 -26.30
N THR A 256 61.61 8.02 -25.06
CA THR A 256 61.15 7.25 -23.87
C THR A 256 59.79 7.72 -23.38
N SER A 257 59.32 8.90 -23.77
CA SER A 257 58.04 9.44 -23.34
C SER A 257 56.88 8.75 -24.09
N SER A 258 55.90 8.28 -23.31
CA SER A 258 54.64 7.73 -23.84
C SER A 258 53.57 8.82 -23.98
N VAL A 259 52.63 8.62 -24.88
CA VAL A 259 51.46 9.49 -25.03
C VAL A 259 50.81 9.72 -23.63
N PRO A 260 50.46 10.96 -23.29
CA PRO A 260 49.86 11.25 -21.96
C PRO A 260 48.74 10.29 -21.59
N GLN A 261 48.74 9.82 -20.36
CA GLN A 261 47.76 8.82 -19.87
C GLN A 261 46.32 9.27 -20.12
N ARG A 262 46.03 10.57 -19.97
CA ARG A 262 44.73 11.17 -20.26
C ARG A 262 44.29 10.96 -21.71
N THR A 263 45.17 11.13 -22.68
CA THR A 263 44.86 10.93 -24.11
C THR A 263 44.66 9.46 -24.45
N GLN A 264 45.40 8.55 -23.79
CA GLN A 264 45.21 7.11 -23.93
C GLN A 264 43.87 6.66 -23.34
N GLU A 265 43.50 7.24 -22.22
CA GLU A 265 42.24 6.95 -21.56
C GLU A 265 41.03 7.44 -22.36
N GLN A 266 41.11 8.65 -22.93
CA GLN A 266 40.11 9.18 -23.87
C GLN A 266 39.91 8.27 -25.07
N ASP A 267 40.98 7.78 -25.66
CA ASP A 267 40.96 6.86 -26.82
C ASP A 267 40.23 5.55 -26.46
N ARG A 268 40.51 4.98 -25.28
CA ARG A 268 39.82 3.79 -24.78
C ARG A 268 38.33 4.02 -24.56
N ILE A 269 37.98 5.18 -24.00
CA ILE A 269 36.57 5.54 -23.78
C ILE A 269 35.84 5.67 -25.10
N ILE A 270 36.41 6.37 -26.10
CA ILE A 270 35.81 6.53 -27.43
C ILE A 270 35.59 5.17 -28.08
N ALA A 271 36.61 4.29 -28.05
CA ALA A 271 36.52 2.94 -28.60
C ALA A 271 35.44 2.10 -27.89
N SER A 272 35.31 2.23 -26.56
CA SER A 272 34.27 1.57 -25.77
C SER A 272 32.88 2.07 -26.15
N ILE A 273 32.67 3.39 -26.27
CA ILE A 273 31.38 3.98 -26.68
C ILE A 273 30.98 3.47 -28.06
N ARG A 274 31.92 3.49 -29.03
CA ARG A 274 31.67 2.97 -30.37
C ARG A 274 31.24 1.51 -30.34
N LYS A 275 31.95 0.68 -29.58
CA LYS A 275 31.64 -0.74 -29.44
C LYS A 275 30.23 -0.96 -28.82
N GLU A 276 29.88 -0.26 -27.75
CA GLU A 276 28.58 -0.37 -27.12
C GLU A 276 27.43 0.01 -28.07
N MET A 277 27.64 1.03 -28.93
CA MET A 277 26.62 1.43 -29.91
C MET A 277 26.49 0.46 -31.08
N THR A 278 27.59 -0.19 -31.51
CA THR A 278 27.57 -1.09 -32.68
C THR A 278 27.22 -2.53 -32.32
N GLU A 279 27.63 -3.03 -31.15
CA GLU A 279 27.46 -4.43 -30.75
C GLU A 279 26.31 -4.63 -29.78
N ASN A 280 25.94 -3.62 -28.95
CA ASN A 280 24.98 -3.72 -27.85
C ASN A 280 23.75 -2.82 -28.01
N ASP A 281 23.50 -2.31 -29.22
CA ASP A 281 22.35 -1.45 -29.57
C ASP A 281 22.12 -0.25 -28.62
N GLN A 282 23.20 0.25 -28.00
CA GLN A 282 23.09 1.41 -27.10
C GLN A 282 22.89 2.69 -27.92
N GLN A 283 21.93 3.51 -27.48
CA GLN A 283 21.71 4.83 -28.06
C GLN A 283 22.44 5.91 -27.26
N MET A 284 22.75 7.01 -27.93
CA MET A 284 23.38 8.18 -27.34
C MET A 284 22.32 9.24 -27.01
N PHE A 285 22.46 9.84 -25.84
CA PHE A 285 21.61 10.91 -25.33
C PHE A 285 22.46 12.08 -24.84
N LEU A 286 21.94 13.28 -24.98
CA LEU A 286 22.40 14.44 -24.24
C LEU A 286 21.55 14.57 -22.98
N SER A 287 22.18 14.53 -21.82
CA SER A 287 21.47 14.57 -20.54
C SER A 287 22.01 15.64 -19.62
N LEU A 288 21.13 16.21 -18.82
CA LEU A 288 21.43 17.17 -17.78
C LEU A 288 20.66 16.83 -16.52
N LEU A 289 21.37 16.58 -15.42
CA LEU A 289 20.75 16.46 -14.10
C LEU A 289 20.86 17.80 -13.37
N THR A 290 19.72 18.39 -13.05
CA THR A 290 19.57 19.62 -12.27
C THR A 290 18.87 19.32 -10.97
N VAL A 291 19.39 19.84 -9.88
CA VAL A 291 18.79 19.75 -8.53
C VAL A 291 18.44 21.13 -8.07
N THR A 292 17.20 21.34 -7.67
CA THR A 292 16.70 22.55 -7.01
C THR A 292 16.16 22.16 -5.64
N TYR A 293 16.58 22.82 -4.59
CA TYR A 293 16.13 22.56 -3.22
C TYR A 293 15.79 23.86 -2.52
N PHE A 294 14.93 23.75 -1.50
CA PHE A 294 14.30 24.88 -0.82
C PHE A 294 14.52 24.73 0.69
N ALA A 295 14.84 25.85 1.33
CA ALA A 295 15.07 25.92 2.78
C ALA A 295 14.40 27.17 3.38
N ASP A 296 14.10 27.12 4.68
CA ASP A 296 13.46 28.24 5.41
C ASP A 296 14.46 29.37 5.69
N THR A 297 15.75 29.06 5.80
CA THR A 297 16.82 30.01 6.08
C THR A 297 18.03 29.84 5.16
N LEU A 298 18.86 30.88 5.02
CA LEU A 298 20.12 30.78 4.28
C LEU A 298 21.13 29.84 4.94
N GLU A 299 21.08 29.69 6.27
CA GLU A 299 21.93 28.78 7.04
C GLU A 299 21.56 27.32 6.71
N ASP A 300 20.25 26.99 6.73
CA ASP A 300 19.76 25.66 6.35
C ASP A 300 20.09 25.37 4.88
N LEU A 301 19.92 26.35 3.98
CA LEU A 301 20.28 26.22 2.57
C LEU A 301 21.77 25.86 2.39
N ALA A 302 22.65 26.43 3.22
CA ALA A 302 24.08 26.11 3.19
C ALA A 302 24.35 24.70 3.69
N LEU A 303 23.74 24.28 4.80
CA LEU A 303 23.85 22.92 5.34
C LEU A 303 23.36 21.87 4.34
N GLU A 304 22.22 22.10 3.72
CA GLU A 304 21.65 21.21 2.69
C GLU A 304 22.54 21.16 1.44
N THR A 305 23.16 22.29 1.04
CA THR A 305 24.17 22.33 -0.02
C THR A 305 25.33 21.38 0.25
N ASP A 306 25.87 21.41 1.45
CA ASP A 306 27.01 20.59 1.85
C ASP A 306 26.63 19.11 1.98
N ALA A 307 25.43 18.82 2.49
CA ALA A 307 24.89 17.46 2.55
C ALA A 307 24.74 16.84 1.14
N LEU A 308 24.14 17.57 0.19
CA LEU A 308 24.00 17.12 -1.20
C LEU A 308 25.36 16.90 -1.88
N LYS A 309 26.32 17.81 -1.68
CA LYS A 309 27.68 17.65 -2.23
C LYS A 309 28.41 16.45 -1.64
N THR A 310 28.27 16.22 -0.34
CA THR A 310 28.86 15.07 0.35
C THR A 310 28.25 13.77 -0.16
N THR A 311 26.93 13.74 -0.30
CA THR A 311 26.23 12.57 -0.87
C THR A 311 26.67 12.31 -2.29
N ALA A 312 26.76 13.32 -3.15
CA ALA A 312 27.25 13.15 -4.52
C ALA A 312 28.70 12.62 -4.56
N ALA A 313 29.59 13.13 -3.69
CA ALA A 313 30.96 12.67 -3.60
C ALA A 313 31.07 11.19 -3.18
N ASN A 314 30.17 10.69 -2.30
CA ASN A 314 30.10 9.27 -1.93
C ASN A 314 29.80 8.35 -3.14
N TYR A 315 29.13 8.88 -4.15
CA TYR A 315 28.85 8.20 -5.42
C TYR A 315 29.82 8.60 -6.55
N ASN A 316 30.95 9.23 -6.21
CA ASN A 316 31.93 9.75 -7.16
C ASN A 316 31.35 10.73 -8.19
N CYS A 317 30.26 11.42 -7.82
CA CYS A 317 29.66 12.50 -8.59
C CYS A 317 30.06 13.86 -8.01
N ARG A 318 30.07 14.90 -8.84
CA ARG A 318 30.43 16.25 -8.40
C ARG A 318 29.38 17.26 -8.84
N PHE A 319 28.83 18.00 -7.90
CA PHE A 319 27.96 19.15 -8.18
C PHE A 319 28.76 20.41 -8.53
N THR A 320 28.24 21.16 -9.47
CA THR A 320 28.70 22.51 -9.81
C THR A 320 27.66 23.54 -9.40
N GLU A 321 28.09 24.56 -8.68
CA GLU A 321 27.26 25.70 -8.34
C GLU A 321 27.16 26.66 -9.54
N LEU A 322 25.97 27.13 -9.82
CA LEU A 322 25.67 27.98 -10.98
C LEU A 322 25.62 29.45 -10.57
N TYR A 323 26.78 30.10 -10.57
CA TYR A 323 26.90 31.52 -10.25
C TYR A 323 26.30 32.39 -11.35
N PHE A 324 25.40 33.34 -10.99
CA PHE A 324 24.67 34.23 -11.91
C PHE A 324 23.80 33.49 -12.94
N GLN A 325 23.51 32.21 -12.76
CA GLN A 325 22.70 31.39 -13.64
C GLN A 325 21.51 30.74 -12.90
N GLN A 326 21.20 31.20 -11.70
CA GLN A 326 20.15 30.60 -10.88
C GLN A 326 18.76 30.67 -11.57
N GLU A 327 18.44 31.76 -12.25
CA GLU A 327 17.21 31.89 -13.05
C GLU A 327 17.14 30.86 -14.18
N ARG A 328 18.23 30.69 -14.96
CA ARG A 328 18.28 29.70 -16.05
C ARG A 328 18.16 28.27 -15.52
N ALA A 329 18.83 28.00 -14.41
CA ALA A 329 18.81 26.70 -13.77
C ALA A 329 17.44 26.37 -13.19
N PHE A 330 16.80 27.33 -12.53
CA PHE A 330 15.46 27.18 -12.00
C PHE A 330 14.43 26.88 -13.09
N ASN A 331 14.45 27.65 -14.19
CA ASN A 331 13.59 27.41 -15.34
C ASN A 331 13.88 26.09 -16.06
N THR A 332 15.09 25.53 -15.93
CA THR A 332 15.42 24.21 -16.46
C THR A 332 14.88 23.12 -15.54
N ALA A 333 14.98 23.28 -14.22
CA ALA A 333 14.55 22.28 -13.25
C ALA A 333 13.02 22.16 -13.14
N MET A 334 12.29 23.25 -13.36
CA MET A 334 10.83 23.26 -13.26
C MET A 334 10.19 22.42 -14.37
N PRO A 335 9.00 21.83 -14.10
CA PRO A 335 8.35 20.89 -15.04
C PRO A 335 7.70 21.61 -16.24
N TYR A 336 8.46 22.46 -16.91
CA TYR A 336 8.04 23.16 -18.14
C TYR A 336 8.41 22.40 -19.40
N GLY A 337 9.43 21.53 -19.32
CA GLY A 337 10.08 20.97 -20.49
C GLY A 337 10.92 22.00 -21.25
N LEU A 338 11.55 22.93 -20.52
CA LEU A 338 12.45 23.96 -21.07
C LEU A 338 13.86 23.73 -20.53
N ARG A 339 14.85 23.66 -21.42
CA ARG A 339 16.27 23.61 -21.03
C ARG A 339 16.91 24.95 -21.36
N ARG A 340 17.37 25.67 -20.32
CA ARG A 340 18.07 26.95 -20.43
C ARG A 340 19.56 26.86 -20.06
N ILE A 341 19.99 25.71 -19.55
CA ILE A 341 21.38 25.37 -19.27
C ILE A 341 21.93 24.54 -20.42
N GLU A 342 23.04 24.98 -20.99
CA GLU A 342 23.65 24.36 -22.18
C GLU A 342 24.66 23.26 -21.84
N SER A 343 25.10 23.16 -20.57
CA SER A 343 26.11 22.20 -20.14
C SER A 343 25.54 20.80 -19.98
N VAL A 344 25.34 20.13 -21.12
CA VAL A 344 24.85 18.75 -21.17
C VAL A 344 25.98 17.73 -21.10
N ARG A 345 25.66 16.50 -20.75
CA ARG A 345 26.57 15.34 -20.79
C ARG A 345 26.06 14.30 -21.76
N THR A 346 26.98 13.75 -22.53
CA THR A 346 26.69 12.61 -23.41
C THR A 346 26.64 11.34 -22.56
N MET A 347 25.54 10.61 -22.66
CA MET A 347 25.31 9.35 -21.97
C MET A 347 24.79 8.29 -22.93
N LEU A 348 25.20 7.04 -22.72
CA LEU A 348 24.59 5.88 -23.37
C LEU A 348 23.36 5.42 -22.60
N THR A 349 22.47 4.66 -23.23
CA THR A 349 21.24 4.12 -22.62
C THR A 349 21.52 3.52 -21.25
N LYS A 350 22.52 2.65 -21.12
CA LYS A 350 22.90 1.98 -19.87
C LYS A 350 23.28 2.97 -18.76
N SER A 351 24.01 4.02 -19.07
CA SER A 351 24.43 5.04 -18.10
C SER A 351 23.24 5.93 -17.70
N LEU A 352 22.37 6.24 -18.65
CA LEU A 352 21.18 7.05 -18.41
C LEU A 352 20.16 6.31 -17.54
N THR A 353 19.94 5.01 -17.77
CA THR A 353 19.01 4.21 -16.97
C THR A 353 19.46 4.01 -15.53
N ALA A 354 20.76 4.20 -15.22
CA ALA A 354 21.23 4.20 -13.82
C ALA A 354 20.74 5.43 -13.03
N LEU A 355 20.25 6.50 -13.70
CA LEU A 355 19.50 7.59 -13.05
C LEU A 355 18.05 7.17 -12.80
N VAL A 356 17.86 6.14 -12.01
CA VAL A 356 16.55 5.50 -11.77
C VAL A 356 15.61 6.43 -11.03
N PRO A 357 14.44 6.77 -11.59
CA PRO A 357 13.47 7.63 -10.93
C PRO A 357 12.62 6.88 -9.88
N PHE A 358 12.77 5.58 -9.78
CA PHE A 358 11.97 4.73 -8.91
C PHE A 358 12.71 4.36 -7.62
N ASN A 359 11.96 4.21 -6.54
CA ASN A 359 12.49 3.77 -5.25
C ASN A 359 11.61 2.65 -4.67
N THR A 360 10.51 3.02 -4.03
CA THR A 360 9.53 2.09 -3.46
C THR A 360 8.16 2.74 -3.51
N GLN A 361 7.14 1.89 -3.60
CA GLN A 361 5.77 2.37 -3.55
C GLN A 361 5.45 2.96 -2.17
N GLU A 362 4.58 3.95 -2.16
CA GLU A 362 4.05 4.59 -0.96
C GLU A 362 2.54 4.38 -0.90
N ILE A 363 2.01 4.20 0.30
CA ILE A 363 0.58 4.11 0.54
C ILE A 363 0.17 5.31 1.38
N LEU A 364 -0.57 6.22 0.78
CA LEU A 364 -1.09 7.42 1.42
C LEU A 364 -2.55 7.63 1.01
N THR A 365 -3.46 6.94 1.69
CA THR A 365 -4.90 7.05 1.46
C THR A 365 -5.50 8.06 2.42
N PRO A 366 -6.08 9.18 1.93
CA PRO A 366 -6.74 10.17 2.79
C PRO A 366 -7.83 9.52 3.66
N GLY A 367 -7.89 9.87 4.95
CA GLY A 367 -8.83 9.26 5.90
C GLY A 367 -8.50 7.83 6.31
N GLY A 368 -7.37 7.29 5.88
CA GLY A 368 -6.89 5.97 6.26
C GLY A 368 -6.35 5.88 7.69
N ILE A 369 -5.92 4.68 8.08
CA ILE A 369 -5.25 4.42 9.36
C ILE A 369 -3.74 4.25 9.15
N CYS A 370 -2.95 4.58 10.17
CA CYS A 370 -1.49 4.49 10.10
C CYS A 370 -1.01 3.08 10.48
N TYR A 371 -0.58 2.31 9.49
CA TYR A 371 -0.01 0.96 9.68
C TYR A 371 1.45 0.96 10.13
N GLY A 372 2.11 2.12 10.18
CA GLY A 372 3.51 2.27 10.56
C GLY A 372 4.29 3.12 9.58
N ARG A 373 5.58 2.84 9.46
CA ARG A 373 6.50 3.51 8.53
C ARG A 373 7.00 2.54 7.48
N ASN A 374 7.17 3.02 6.26
CA ASN A 374 7.89 2.31 5.22
C ASN A 374 9.36 2.12 5.66
N ALA A 375 9.82 0.88 5.72
CA ALA A 375 11.19 0.59 6.21
C ALA A 375 12.29 1.08 5.24
N VAL A 376 11.95 1.42 3.99
CA VAL A 376 12.90 1.94 2.99
C VAL A 376 12.96 3.47 3.02
N THR A 377 11.82 4.14 3.00
CA THR A 377 11.75 5.62 2.92
C THR A 377 11.55 6.29 4.26
N GLY A 378 11.08 5.56 5.26
CA GLY A 378 10.70 6.13 6.56
C GLY A 378 9.34 6.84 6.59
N ASN A 379 8.69 7.02 5.44
CA ASN A 379 7.38 7.66 5.33
C ASN A 379 6.28 6.87 6.02
N LEU A 380 5.21 7.54 6.45
CA LEU A 380 4.05 6.89 7.02
C LEU A 380 3.30 6.07 5.97
N ILE A 381 2.87 4.87 6.36
CA ILE A 381 1.96 4.03 5.58
C ILE A 381 0.55 4.31 6.09
N ILE A 382 -0.20 5.08 5.31
CA ILE A 382 -1.60 5.43 5.61
C ILE A 382 -2.49 4.68 4.62
N GLY A 383 -3.16 3.67 5.10
CA GLY A 383 -3.97 2.81 4.25
C GLY A 383 -5.41 2.67 4.71
N LEU A 384 -6.29 2.34 3.77
CA LEU A 384 -7.69 2.07 4.04
C LEU A 384 -8.19 0.92 3.17
N ARG A 385 -8.48 -0.21 3.78
CA ARG A 385 -8.92 -1.43 3.08
C ARG A 385 -10.22 -1.26 2.29
N THR A 386 -11.08 -0.33 2.71
CA THR A 386 -12.33 0.00 1.99
C THR A 386 -12.07 0.65 0.63
N SER A 387 -10.85 1.13 0.35
CA SER A 387 -10.48 1.67 -0.96
C SER A 387 -10.07 0.57 -1.96
N LEU A 388 -9.87 -0.65 -1.51
CA LEU A 388 -9.52 -1.79 -2.35
C LEU A 388 -10.74 -2.37 -3.07
N VAL A 389 -10.52 -3.03 -4.19
CA VAL A 389 -11.57 -3.76 -4.91
C VAL A 389 -12.09 -4.91 -4.06
N ASN A 390 -11.20 -5.60 -3.35
CA ASN A 390 -11.52 -6.61 -2.36
C ASN A 390 -10.75 -6.34 -1.07
N GLY A 391 -11.37 -5.68 -0.11
CA GLY A 391 -10.73 -5.31 1.16
C GLY A 391 -10.60 -6.44 2.19
N ASN A 392 -10.85 -7.71 1.82
CA ASN A 392 -10.56 -8.85 2.70
C ASN A 392 -9.05 -8.97 2.93
N ALA A 393 -8.68 -9.45 4.10
CA ALA A 393 -7.31 -9.48 4.56
C ALA A 393 -6.85 -10.84 5.06
N MET A 394 -5.54 -11.06 4.96
CA MET A 394 -4.85 -12.16 5.66
C MET A 394 -3.67 -11.59 6.45
N VAL A 395 -3.53 -12.06 7.69
CA VAL A 395 -2.39 -11.76 8.56
C VAL A 395 -1.67 -13.05 8.89
N VAL A 396 -0.43 -13.14 8.45
CA VAL A 396 0.40 -14.36 8.60
C VAL A 396 1.65 -14.05 9.42
N ALA A 397 1.92 -14.86 10.44
CA ALA A 397 3.09 -14.71 11.31
C ALA A 397 3.41 -15.99 12.03
N THR A 398 4.67 -16.27 12.27
CA THR A 398 5.04 -17.32 13.25
C THR A 398 4.67 -16.90 14.67
N SER A 399 4.53 -17.87 15.58
CA SER A 399 4.27 -17.59 17.00
C SER A 399 5.30 -16.59 17.56
N GLY A 400 4.81 -15.59 18.29
CA GLY A 400 5.65 -14.50 18.82
C GLY A 400 6.07 -13.44 17.76
N GLY A 401 5.62 -13.55 16.51
CA GLY A 401 5.90 -12.58 15.43
C GLY A 401 5.13 -11.25 15.51
N GLY A 402 4.29 -11.05 16.54
CA GLY A 402 3.53 -9.79 16.72
C GLY A 402 2.13 -9.78 16.08
N LYS A 403 1.60 -10.92 15.65
CA LYS A 403 0.30 -11.11 14.99
C LYS A 403 -0.85 -10.44 15.75
N SER A 404 -1.08 -10.86 16.98
CA SER A 404 -2.20 -10.38 17.81
C SER A 404 -2.09 -8.89 18.12
N MET A 405 -0.85 -8.40 18.33
CA MET A 405 -0.59 -6.99 18.55
C MET A 405 -0.95 -6.13 17.32
N PHE A 406 -0.58 -6.59 16.12
CA PHE A 406 -0.91 -5.91 14.86
C PHE A 406 -2.43 -5.85 14.66
N VAL A 407 -3.12 -6.96 14.82
CA VAL A 407 -4.57 -7.05 14.60
C VAL A 407 -5.35 -6.23 15.63
N LYS A 408 -4.98 -6.32 16.91
CA LYS A 408 -5.59 -5.48 17.97
C LYS A 408 -5.38 -3.99 17.70
N LEU A 409 -4.19 -3.62 17.20
CA LEU A 409 -3.90 -2.24 16.82
C LEU A 409 -4.76 -1.79 15.64
N GLU A 410 -4.96 -2.64 14.63
CA GLU A 410 -5.86 -2.33 13.50
C GLU A 410 -7.30 -2.15 13.99
N ILE A 411 -7.82 -3.06 14.83
CA ILE A 411 -9.15 -2.95 15.44
C ILE A 411 -9.28 -1.61 16.19
N LEU A 412 -8.33 -1.30 17.06
CA LEU A 412 -8.33 -0.04 17.82
C LEU A 412 -8.37 1.18 16.90
N MET A 413 -7.49 1.21 15.89
CA MET A 413 -7.40 2.33 14.97
C MET A 413 -8.68 2.53 14.16
N LEU A 414 -9.25 1.46 13.63
CA LEU A 414 -10.51 1.50 12.88
C LEU A 414 -11.70 1.87 13.80
N TYR A 415 -11.72 1.36 15.03
CA TYR A 415 -12.75 1.68 16.02
C TYR A 415 -12.75 3.17 16.39
N LEU A 416 -11.57 3.76 16.57
CA LEU A 416 -11.41 5.18 16.87
C LEU A 416 -11.71 6.08 15.67
N ARG A 417 -11.43 5.62 14.45
CA ARG A 417 -11.63 6.39 13.20
C ARG A 417 -13.09 6.39 12.74
N PHE A 418 -13.75 5.21 12.79
CA PHE A 418 -15.06 5.00 12.22
C PHE A 418 -16.11 4.72 13.34
N THR A 419 -16.71 5.76 13.87
CA THR A 419 -17.63 5.69 15.03
C THR A 419 -18.88 4.86 14.79
N LYS A 420 -19.29 4.66 13.54
CA LYS A 420 -20.45 3.84 13.14
C LYS A 420 -20.09 2.41 12.71
N ALA A 421 -18.83 2.11 12.52
CA ALA A 421 -18.39 0.78 12.08
C ALA A 421 -18.68 -0.28 13.15
N ARG A 422 -18.97 -1.51 12.72
CA ARG A 422 -19.20 -2.67 13.58
C ARG A 422 -18.07 -3.67 13.46
N PHE A 423 -17.81 -4.37 14.56
CA PHE A 423 -16.66 -5.28 14.67
C PHE A 423 -17.10 -6.59 15.29
N TYR A 424 -16.73 -7.69 14.65
CA TYR A 424 -16.90 -9.05 15.14
C TYR A 424 -15.55 -9.74 15.19
N VAL A 425 -15.22 -10.33 16.34
CA VAL A 425 -13.94 -11.04 16.55
C VAL A 425 -14.24 -12.46 17.00
N VAL A 426 -13.70 -13.44 16.30
CA VAL A 426 -13.69 -14.84 16.74
C VAL A 426 -12.33 -15.11 17.36
N ASP A 427 -12.31 -15.39 18.66
CA ASP A 427 -11.14 -15.44 19.53
C ASP A 427 -11.00 -16.81 20.23
N PRO A 428 -10.28 -17.77 19.64
CA PRO A 428 -10.07 -19.08 20.23
C PRO A 428 -9.13 -19.11 21.44
N GLU A 429 -8.28 -18.09 21.58
CA GLU A 429 -7.21 -18.03 22.59
C GLU A 429 -7.46 -17.00 23.70
N ASN A 430 -8.60 -16.29 23.66
CA ASN A 430 -8.98 -15.25 24.63
C ASN A 430 -7.97 -14.09 24.71
N GLU A 431 -7.41 -13.70 23.57
CA GLU A 431 -6.42 -12.62 23.53
C GLU A 431 -7.02 -11.21 23.39
N TYR A 432 -8.25 -11.09 22.84
CA TYR A 432 -8.88 -9.81 22.50
C TYR A 432 -9.76 -9.26 23.61
N ALA A 433 -10.15 -10.05 24.60
CA ALA A 433 -11.09 -9.66 25.65
C ALA A 433 -10.71 -8.35 26.39
N PRO A 434 -9.44 -8.10 26.80
CA PRO A 434 -9.07 -6.85 27.47
C PRO A 434 -9.30 -5.60 26.59
N LEU A 435 -8.94 -5.67 25.31
CA LEU A 435 -9.19 -4.58 24.35
C LEU A 435 -10.68 -4.32 24.16
N VAL A 436 -11.46 -5.39 23.99
CA VAL A 436 -12.91 -5.31 23.75
C VAL A 436 -13.62 -4.67 24.96
N GLN A 437 -13.26 -5.07 26.17
CA GLN A 437 -13.83 -4.49 27.40
C GLN A 437 -13.47 -3.02 27.55
N GLU A 438 -12.22 -2.61 27.32
CA GLU A 438 -11.81 -1.20 27.39
C GLU A 438 -12.54 -0.33 26.36
N LEU A 439 -12.88 -0.88 25.20
CA LEU A 439 -13.66 -0.20 24.17
C LEU A 439 -15.18 -0.25 24.39
N GLY A 440 -15.64 -0.80 25.53
CA GLY A 440 -17.06 -0.94 25.87
C GLY A 440 -17.79 -1.96 25.00
N GLY A 441 -17.06 -2.91 24.41
CA GLY A 441 -17.60 -4.01 23.63
C GLY A 441 -18.10 -5.16 24.51
N GLU A 442 -18.74 -6.15 23.87
CA GLU A 442 -19.30 -7.33 24.51
C GLU A 442 -18.42 -8.56 24.28
N VAL A 443 -18.08 -9.30 25.34
CA VAL A 443 -17.33 -10.55 25.26
C VAL A 443 -18.29 -11.71 25.53
N VAL A 444 -18.60 -12.48 24.50
CA VAL A 444 -19.47 -13.65 24.55
C VAL A 444 -18.59 -14.88 24.83
N ASN A 445 -18.55 -15.30 26.10
CA ASN A 445 -17.82 -16.51 26.48
C ASN A 445 -18.67 -17.75 26.19
N ILE A 446 -18.26 -18.55 25.23
CA ILE A 446 -18.95 -19.79 24.86
C ILE A 446 -18.20 -20.96 25.50
N SER A 447 -18.79 -21.51 26.58
CA SER A 447 -18.28 -22.71 27.27
C SER A 447 -19.44 -23.53 27.82
N VAL A 448 -19.17 -24.75 28.25
CA VAL A 448 -20.17 -25.66 28.80
C VAL A 448 -20.81 -25.07 30.08
N ASP A 449 -20.01 -24.40 30.91
CA ASP A 449 -20.40 -23.84 32.18
C ASP A 449 -20.58 -22.31 32.16
N SER A 450 -20.65 -21.70 30.99
CA SER A 450 -20.76 -20.25 30.86
C SER A 450 -22.12 -19.74 31.35
N ALA A 451 -22.09 -18.63 32.07
CA ALA A 451 -23.29 -17.84 32.38
C ALA A 451 -23.81 -17.05 31.16
N THR A 452 -22.98 -16.91 30.10
CA THR A 452 -23.36 -16.26 28.83
C THR A 452 -23.87 -17.30 27.86
N HIS A 453 -25.01 -17.02 27.24
CA HIS A 453 -25.69 -17.90 26.31
C HIS A 453 -25.92 -17.21 24.98
N PHE A 454 -25.70 -17.97 23.91
CA PHE A 454 -25.91 -17.56 22.53
C PHE A 454 -26.79 -18.60 21.81
N ASN A 455 -27.98 -18.20 21.39
CA ASN A 455 -28.91 -19.07 20.68
C ASN A 455 -28.68 -18.95 19.17
N PRO A 456 -28.21 -20.00 18.48
CA PRO A 456 -27.97 -19.94 17.02
C PRO A 456 -29.27 -19.88 16.19
N LEU A 457 -30.44 -20.18 16.81
CA LEU A 457 -31.75 -20.08 16.18
C LEU A 457 -32.39 -18.70 16.36
N ASP A 458 -31.75 -17.75 16.99
CA ASP A 458 -32.26 -16.40 17.07
C ASP A 458 -32.49 -15.80 15.68
N PHE A 459 -33.64 -15.11 15.58
CA PHE A 459 -34.07 -14.50 14.34
C PHE A 459 -34.59 -13.08 14.58
N LYS A 460 -34.08 -12.13 13.84
CA LYS A 460 -34.62 -10.76 13.77
C LYS A 460 -35.42 -10.61 12.48
N TYR A 461 -36.70 -10.29 12.60
CA TYR A 461 -37.55 -10.07 11.44
C TYR A 461 -37.10 -8.86 10.64
N ASP A 462 -36.86 -9.08 9.35
CA ASP A 462 -36.54 -8.04 8.41
C ASP A 462 -37.76 -7.72 7.54
N LYS A 463 -38.30 -6.51 7.73
CA LYS A 463 -39.47 -6.02 6.96
C LYS A 463 -39.22 -5.91 5.46
N ALA A 464 -37.96 -5.79 5.03
CA ALA A 464 -37.58 -5.61 3.63
C ALA A 464 -37.59 -6.93 2.87
N THR A 465 -37.09 -8.01 3.46
CA THR A 465 -37.01 -9.31 2.79
C THR A 465 -38.26 -10.14 2.90
N LYS A 466 -39.03 -9.99 3.99
CA LYS A 466 -40.23 -10.77 4.32
C LYS A 466 -40.01 -12.29 4.28
N ILE A 467 -38.76 -12.75 4.40
CA ILE A 467 -38.42 -14.18 4.42
C ILE A 467 -38.88 -14.78 5.75
N PRO A 468 -39.65 -15.88 5.74
CA PRO A 468 -40.05 -16.56 6.98
C PRO A 468 -38.82 -17.08 7.76
N PRO A 469 -38.86 -17.10 9.11
CA PRO A 469 -37.71 -17.50 9.94
C PRO A 469 -37.24 -18.93 9.66
N HIS A 470 -38.16 -19.89 9.49
CA HIS A 470 -37.81 -21.28 9.17
C HIS A 470 -37.03 -21.40 7.86
N VAL A 471 -37.42 -20.66 6.80
CA VAL A 471 -36.71 -20.64 5.52
C VAL A 471 -35.32 -20.01 5.66
N ALA A 472 -35.22 -18.90 6.41
CA ALA A 472 -33.94 -18.23 6.62
C ALA A 472 -32.94 -19.09 7.40
N LYS A 473 -33.41 -19.96 8.30
CA LYS A 473 -32.58 -20.81 9.15
C LYS A 473 -32.44 -22.25 8.66
N ALA A 474 -33.17 -22.65 7.61
CA ALA A 474 -33.16 -24.03 7.11
C ALA A 474 -31.77 -24.51 6.70
N GLU A 475 -31.04 -23.74 5.92
CA GLU A 475 -29.68 -24.08 5.47
C GLU A 475 -28.71 -24.23 6.64
N PHE A 476 -28.77 -23.33 7.61
CA PHE A 476 -27.95 -23.39 8.81
C PHE A 476 -28.24 -24.65 9.64
N VAL A 477 -29.52 -24.94 9.93
CA VAL A 477 -29.90 -26.11 10.73
C VAL A 477 -29.59 -27.42 10.04
N LEU A 478 -29.75 -27.49 8.72
CA LEU A 478 -29.30 -28.64 7.94
C LEU A 478 -27.78 -28.86 8.06
N SER A 479 -27.00 -27.79 7.92
CA SER A 479 -25.55 -27.83 8.11
C SER A 479 -25.16 -28.23 9.55
N LEU A 480 -25.91 -27.76 10.54
CA LEU A 480 -25.73 -28.15 11.95
C LEU A 480 -25.98 -29.64 12.17
N CYS A 481 -27.08 -30.18 11.61
CA CYS A 481 -27.37 -31.61 11.66
C CYS A 481 -26.33 -32.45 10.91
N GLU A 482 -25.87 -31.99 9.74
CA GLU A 482 -24.79 -32.64 8.99
C GLU A 482 -23.47 -32.64 9.79
N GLN A 483 -23.18 -31.56 10.54
CA GLN A 483 -22.01 -31.47 11.40
C GLN A 483 -22.05 -32.43 12.59
N ILE A 484 -23.23 -32.62 13.19
CA ILE A 484 -23.41 -33.49 14.37
C ILE A 484 -23.47 -34.96 13.98
N MET A 485 -24.18 -35.29 12.89
CA MET A 485 -24.42 -36.67 12.46
C MET A 485 -23.39 -37.21 11.48
N GLY A 486 -22.68 -36.34 10.76
CA GLY A 486 -21.88 -36.65 9.59
C GLY A 486 -22.70 -36.53 8.30
N LYS A 487 -22.13 -35.87 7.30
CA LYS A 487 -22.79 -35.56 6.00
C LYS A 487 -23.37 -36.82 5.29
N GLU A 488 -22.68 -37.95 5.40
CA GLU A 488 -23.06 -39.21 4.78
C GLU A 488 -24.29 -39.85 5.45
N HIS A 489 -24.65 -39.40 6.64
CA HIS A 489 -25.76 -39.94 7.42
C HIS A 489 -27.06 -39.12 7.26
N ILE A 490 -27.03 -38.00 6.56
CA ILE A 490 -28.21 -37.17 6.28
C ILE A 490 -28.77 -37.52 4.90
N LEU A 491 -29.96 -38.12 4.86
CA LEU A 491 -30.63 -38.53 3.65
C LEU A 491 -31.52 -37.42 3.10
N ALA A 492 -31.95 -37.53 1.82
CA ALA A 492 -32.80 -36.51 1.22
C ALA A 492 -34.15 -36.34 1.96
N GLY A 493 -34.71 -37.43 2.52
CA GLY A 493 -35.96 -37.39 3.32
C GLY A 493 -35.76 -36.67 4.68
N ASP A 494 -34.58 -36.71 5.25
CA ASP A 494 -34.27 -36.07 6.54
C ASP A 494 -34.40 -34.56 6.46
N LYS A 495 -34.08 -33.99 5.29
CA LYS A 495 -34.20 -32.53 5.02
C LYS A 495 -35.63 -32.05 5.18
N SER A 496 -36.61 -32.81 4.68
CA SER A 496 -38.04 -32.49 4.82
C SER A 496 -38.50 -32.62 6.28
N LEU A 497 -38.02 -33.64 7.02
CA LEU A 497 -38.34 -33.79 8.45
C LEU A 497 -37.79 -32.63 9.30
N ILE A 498 -36.61 -32.16 8.96
CA ILE A 498 -35.99 -30.99 9.66
C ILE A 498 -36.76 -29.72 9.30
N ASP A 499 -37.13 -29.53 8.05
CA ASP A 499 -37.89 -28.36 7.57
C ASP A 499 -39.27 -28.28 8.22
N ASP A 500 -39.99 -29.37 8.27
CA ASP A 500 -41.30 -29.48 8.98
C ASP A 500 -41.15 -29.14 10.48
N ALA A 501 -40.08 -29.62 11.12
CA ALA A 501 -39.80 -29.31 12.52
C ALA A 501 -39.49 -27.81 12.71
N LEU A 502 -38.71 -27.20 11.81
CA LEU A 502 -38.42 -25.76 11.85
C LEU A 502 -39.67 -24.91 11.67
N GLU A 503 -40.55 -25.25 10.69
CA GLU A 503 -41.78 -24.53 10.52
C GLU A 503 -42.63 -24.57 11.80
N ASN A 504 -42.73 -25.72 12.42
CA ASN A 504 -43.49 -25.90 13.64
C ASN A 504 -42.97 -25.08 14.83
N ILE A 505 -41.66 -25.03 15.04
CA ILE A 505 -41.09 -24.27 16.19
C ILE A 505 -41.13 -22.76 15.98
N TYR A 506 -41.07 -22.28 14.72
CA TYR A 506 -41.15 -20.85 14.43
C TYR A 506 -42.58 -20.33 14.28
N LYS A 507 -43.59 -21.20 14.21
CA LYS A 507 -45.00 -20.84 14.06
C LYS A 507 -45.49 -19.90 15.18
N PRO A 508 -45.20 -20.13 16.48
CA PRO A 508 -45.59 -19.20 17.56
C PRO A 508 -44.97 -17.81 17.40
N LEU A 509 -43.71 -17.74 16.94
CA LEU A 509 -43.05 -16.47 16.69
C LEU A 509 -43.72 -15.71 15.54
N MET A 510 -44.09 -16.38 14.46
CA MET A 510 -44.79 -15.77 13.31
C MET A 510 -46.22 -15.32 13.70
N GLU A 511 -46.98 -16.15 14.43
CA GLU A 511 -48.33 -15.83 14.89
C GLU A 511 -48.38 -14.66 15.88
N SER A 512 -47.31 -14.49 16.66
CA SER A 512 -47.18 -13.35 17.61
C SER A 512 -46.68 -12.07 16.95
N HIS A 513 -46.59 -12.01 15.61
CA HIS A 513 -45.94 -10.90 14.91
C HIS A 513 -44.50 -10.62 15.38
N TYR A 514 -43.74 -11.67 15.62
CA TYR A 514 -42.32 -11.65 16.02
C TYR A 514 -42.06 -11.04 17.41
N THR A 515 -43.06 -11.10 18.33
CA THR A 515 -42.91 -10.66 19.70
C THR A 515 -42.63 -11.78 20.69
N ALA A 516 -42.96 -13.03 20.33
CA ALA A 516 -42.63 -14.21 21.13
C ALA A 516 -41.10 -14.46 21.15
N PRO A 517 -40.57 -15.17 22.17
CA PRO A 517 -39.19 -15.59 22.21
C PRO A 517 -38.84 -16.49 20.99
N CYS A 518 -37.62 -16.38 20.49
CA CYS A 518 -37.12 -17.27 19.47
C CYS A 518 -37.01 -18.71 20.00
N PRO A 519 -37.28 -19.72 19.15
CA PRO A 519 -37.07 -21.10 19.51
C PRO A 519 -35.58 -21.40 19.74
N THR A 520 -35.28 -22.46 20.49
CA THR A 520 -33.95 -22.94 20.82
C THR A 520 -33.68 -24.31 20.18
N ILE A 521 -32.43 -24.80 20.26
CA ILE A 521 -32.10 -26.17 19.85
C ILE A 521 -32.92 -27.21 20.65
N LYS A 522 -33.29 -26.88 21.89
CA LYS A 522 -34.17 -27.72 22.70
C LYS A 522 -35.58 -27.86 22.10
N ASP A 523 -36.12 -26.78 21.58
CA ASP A 523 -37.44 -26.79 20.91
C ASP A 523 -37.38 -27.59 19.61
N LEU A 524 -36.29 -27.45 18.84
CA LEU A 524 -36.04 -28.25 17.64
C LEU A 524 -35.95 -29.75 17.96
N TRP A 525 -35.20 -30.11 19.03
CA TRP A 525 -35.11 -31.49 19.49
C TRP A 525 -36.50 -32.03 19.90
N MET A 526 -37.30 -31.26 20.64
CA MET A 526 -38.66 -31.67 21.05
C MET A 526 -39.57 -31.87 19.81
N ALA A 527 -39.52 -30.97 18.85
CA ALA A 527 -40.32 -31.07 17.63
C ALA A 527 -40.00 -32.34 16.82
N LEU A 528 -38.68 -32.61 16.61
CA LEU A 528 -38.24 -33.83 15.92
C LEU A 528 -38.58 -35.09 16.69
N ASN A 529 -38.44 -35.12 18.02
CA ASN A 529 -38.79 -36.30 18.82
C ASN A 529 -40.27 -36.62 18.87
N ASN A 530 -41.13 -35.60 18.66
CA ASN A 530 -42.59 -35.75 18.63
C ASN A 530 -43.16 -36.18 17.27
N GLN A 531 -42.37 -36.13 16.22
CA GLN A 531 -42.74 -36.62 14.89
C GLN A 531 -42.90 -38.18 14.95
N ARG A 532 -43.83 -38.71 14.13
CA ARG A 532 -44.09 -40.14 14.11
C ARG A 532 -43.04 -40.96 13.36
N ASP A 533 -42.26 -40.31 12.54
CA ASP A 533 -41.23 -40.93 11.71
C ASP A 533 -40.05 -41.46 12.57
N LYS A 534 -39.56 -42.67 12.22
CA LYS A 534 -38.46 -43.31 12.93
C LYS A 534 -37.14 -42.54 12.71
N ARG A 535 -36.96 -42.00 11.52
CA ARG A 535 -35.77 -41.28 11.13
C ARG A 535 -35.65 -39.95 11.84
N SER A 536 -36.79 -39.26 12.05
CA SER A 536 -36.85 -38.04 12.85
C SER A 536 -36.38 -38.25 14.31
N LYS A 537 -36.73 -39.43 14.90
CA LYS A 537 -36.26 -39.80 16.23
C LYS A 537 -34.74 -40.08 16.27
N GLU A 538 -34.16 -40.61 15.21
CA GLU A 538 -32.71 -40.79 15.11
C GLU A 538 -31.98 -39.45 15.05
N ILE A 539 -32.49 -38.47 14.30
CA ILE A 539 -31.98 -37.11 14.25
C ILE A 539 -32.11 -36.45 15.64
N ALA A 540 -33.29 -36.58 16.30
CA ALA A 540 -33.51 -36.11 17.64
C ALA A 540 -32.54 -36.72 18.65
N LEU A 541 -32.24 -38.03 18.55
CA LEU A 541 -31.27 -38.70 19.42
C LEU A 541 -29.88 -38.10 19.27
N ALA A 542 -29.44 -37.79 18.04
CA ALA A 542 -28.16 -37.14 17.81
C ALA A 542 -28.11 -35.71 18.39
N LEU A 543 -29.19 -34.95 18.30
CA LEU A 543 -29.30 -33.59 18.83
C LEU A 543 -29.44 -33.57 20.39
N ARG A 544 -29.80 -34.67 21.05
CA ARG A 544 -30.12 -34.74 22.47
C ARG A 544 -28.98 -34.22 23.36
N ILE A 545 -27.72 -34.49 23.00
CA ILE A 545 -26.57 -34.05 23.77
C ILE A 545 -26.43 -32.52 23.81
N PHE A 546 -26.85 -31.86 22.72
CA PHE A 546 -26.84 -30.41 22.60
C PHE A 546 -28.08 -29.76 23.16
N ALA A 547 -29.20 -30.47 23.21
CA ALA A 547 -30.50 -29.93 23.67
C ALA A 547 -30.70 -30.04 25.21
N THR A 548 -30.32 -31.18 25.77
CA THR A 548 -30.59 -31.52 27.19
C THR A 548 -29.44 -32.21 27.89
N GLY A 549 -28.36 -32.51 27.17
CA GLY A 549 -27.18 -33.21 27.68
C GLY A 549 -26.08 -32.25 28.17
N SER A 550 -24.86 -32.76 28.31
CA SER A 550 -23.70 -32.03 28.81
C SER A 550 -23.20 -30.89 27.89
N MET A 551 -23.77 -30.76 26.67
CA MET A 551 -23.35 -29.77 25.68
C MET A 551 -24.46 -28.75 25.37
N GLN A 552 -25.29 -28.41 26.37
CA GLN A 552 -26.47 -27.53 26.21
C GLN A 552 -26.19 -26.01 26.12
N ALA A 553 -24.92 -25.60 25.94
CA ALA A 553 -24.54 -24.19 25.90
C ALA A 553 -25.31 -23.36 24.84
N PHE A 554 -25.73 -24.01 23.75
CA PHE A 554 -26.48 -23.38 22.65
C PHE A 554 -27.99 -23.59 22.71
N ALA A 555 -28.49 -24.24 23.78
CA ALA A 555 -29.90 -24.57 23.92
C ALA A 555 -30.67 -23.55 24.81
N GLN A 556 -30.02 -22.48 25.24
CA GLN A 556 -30.59 -21.44 26.05
C GLN A 556 -30.86 -20.17 25.25
N PRO A 557 -31.88 -19.36 25.61
CA PRO A 557 -32.06 -18.03 25.01
C PRO A 557 -30.80 -17.15 25.14
N THR A 558 -30.53 -16.33 24.16
CA THR A 558 -29.42 -15.37 24.21
C THR A 558 -29.64 -14.35 25.34
N ASN A 559 -28.64 -14.18 26.20
CA ASN A 559 -28.64 -13.29 27.33
C ASN A 559 -27.56 -12.21 27.32
N VAL A 560 -26.87 -12.06 26.18
CA VAL A 560 -25.82 -11.04 25.96
C VAL A 560 -26.31 -9.97 24.99
N ASP A 561 -25.73 -8.75 25.09
CA ASP A 561 -26.09 -7.66 24.19
C ASP A 561 -25.47 -7.83 22.80
N MET A 562 -26.19 -8.56 21.95
CA MET A 562 -25.81 -8.77 20.56
C MET A 562 -26.01 -7.53 19.65
N SER A 563 -26.45 -6.39 20.21
CA SER A 563 -26.56 -5.12 19.46
C SER A 563 -25.31 -4.24 19.56
N ASN A 564 -24.37 -4.58 20.45
CA ASN A 564 -23.12 -3.85 20.62
C ASN A 564 -22.35 -3.75 19.30
N ARG A 565 -21.64 -2.63 19.13
CA ARG A 565 -20.86 -2.42 17.88
C ARG A 565 -19.56 -3.23 17.83
N LEU A 566 -19.08 -3.73 18.97
CA LEU A 566 -17.88 -4.58 19.06
C LEU A 566 -18.22 -5.83 19.86
N ILE A 567 -18.24 -6.98 19.21
CA ILE A 567 -18.56 -8.27 19.81
C ILE A 567 -17.37 -9.22 19.60
N CYS A 568 -16.92 -9.84 20.70
CA CYS A 568 -15.88 -10.85 20.69
C CYS A 568 -16.45 -12.19 21.15
N PHE A 569 -16.36 -13.21 20.31
CA PHE A 569 -16.74 -14.59 20.63
C PHE A 569 -15.50 -15.33 21.14
N ASN A 570 -15.46 -15.57 22.45
CA ASN A 570 -14.39 -16.35 23.09
C ASN A 570 -14.82 -17.81 23.19
N ILE A 571 -14.04 -18.69 22.56
CA ILE A 571 -14.28 -20.15 22.53
C ILE A 571 -13.15 -20.96 23.15
N GLN A 572 -12.25 -20.34 23.91
CA GLN A 572 -11.06 -20.98 24.51
C GLN A 572 -11.44 -22.19 25.36
N SER A 573 -12.50 -22.07 26.17
CA SER A 573 -12.93 -23.10 27.10
C SER A 573 -13.79 -24.20 26.47
N LEU A 574 -14.05 -24.16 25.15
CA LEU A 574 -14.80 -25.20 24.45
C LEU A 574 -13.93 -26.43 24.15
N GLY A 575 -14.48 -27.62 24.46
CA GLY A 575 -13.88 -28.87 24.03
C GLY A 575 -13.87 -29.02 22.50
N GLU A 576 -12.91 -29.77 21.97
CA GLU A 576 -12.69 -29.95 20.52
C GLU A 576 -13.93 -30.41 19.75
N GLN A 577 -14.82 -31.20 20.37
CA GLN A 577 -16.05 -31.70 19.74
C GLN A 577 -17.12 -30.60 19.58
N LEU A 578 -17.11 -29.56 20.42
CA LEU A 578 -18.05 -28.45 20.36
C LEU A 578 -17.59 -27.28 19.48
N LYS A 579 -16.28 -27.16 19.28
CA LYS A 579 -15.70 -26.08 18.48
C LYS A 579 -16.33 -25.96 17.09
N PRO A 580 -16.51 -27.03 16.30
CA PRO A 580 -17.12 -26.91 14.96
C PRO A 580 -18.56 -26.38 14.98
N VAL A 581 -19.36 -26.84 15.96
CA VAL A 581 -20.75 -26.39 16.13
C VAL A 581 -20.81 -24.93 16.54
N ALA A 582 -19.96 -24.52 17.47
CA ALA A 582 -19.83 -23.12 17.89
C ALA A 582 -19.42 -22.22 16.75
N MET A 583 -18.42 -22.64 15.98
CA MET A 583 -17.90 -21.88 14.82
C MET A 583 -18.95 -21.71 13.74
N LEU A 584 -19.70 -22.77 13.41
CA LEU A 584 -20.79 -22.68 12.44
C LEU A 584 -21.89 -21.72 12.94
N SER A 585 -22.23 -21.78 14.23
CA SER A 585 -23.23 -20.91 14.84
C SER A 585 -22.81 -19.43 14.85
N MET A 586 -21.54 -19.15 15.17
CA MET A 586 -20.99 -17.80 15.11
C MET A 586 -20.92 -17.26 13.68
N LEU A 587 -20.51 -18.08 12.70
CA LEU A 587 -20.47 -17.69 11.29
C LEU A 587 -21.86 -17.33 10.78
N GLU A 588 -22.90 -18.10 11.14
CA GLU A 588 -24.29 -17.82 10.77
C GLU A 588 -24.75 -16.48 11.37
N TYR A 589 -24.45 -16.24 12.66
CA TYR A 589 -24.78 -14.97 13.29
C TYR A 589 -24.08 -13.80 12.60
N ILE A 590 -22.76 -13.91 12.40
CA ILE A 590 -21.94 -12.86 11.75
C ILE A 590 -22.47 -12.57 10.34
N ASN A 591 -22.76 -13.60 9.55
CA ASN A 591 -23.28 -13.45 8.19
C ASN A 591 -24.62 -12.71 8.17
N THR A 592 -25.54 -13.11 9.06
CA THR A 592 -26.85 -12.45 9.23
C THR A 592 -26.68 -11.00 9.70
N ALA A 593 -25.78 -10.75 10.64
CA ALA A 593 -25.49 -9.41 11.15
C ALA A 593 -24.88 -8.50 10.07
N VAL A 594 -23.96 -8.99 9.27
CA VAL A 594 -23.36 -8.27 8.13
C VAL A 594 -24.43 -7.81 7.15
N MET A 595 -25.32 -8.71 6.74
CA MET A 595 -26.41 -8.37 5.81
C MET A 595 -27.39 -7.36 6.43
N SER A 596 -27.68 -7.47 7.72
CA SER A 596 -28.57 -6.54 8.44
C SER A 596 -27.92 -5.16 8.61
N ASN A 597 -26.62 -5.10 8.91
CA ASN A 597 -25.90 -3.85 9.11
C ASN A 597 -25.84 -3.02 7.81
N GLU A 598 -25.55 -3.64 6.69
CA GLU A 598 -25.54 -2.96 5.39
C GLU A 598 -26.90 -2.36 5.03
N ARG A 599 -28.00 -3.07 5.30
CA ARG A 599 -29.34 -2.56 5.04
C ARG A 599 -29.72 -1.40 5.95
N ASN A 600 -29.29 -1.42 7.22
CA ASN A 600 -29.61 -0.38 8.19
C ASN A 600 -28.77 0.89 7.98
N ASP A 601 -27.48 0.75 7.67
CA ASP A 601 -26.57 1.84 7.34
C ASP A 601 -25.52 1.38 6.29
N PRO A 602 -25.82 1.52 4.99
CA PRO A 602 -24.91 1.08 3.91
C PRO A 602 -23.55 1.74 3.93
N LYS A 603 -23.39 2.87 4.63
CA LYS A 603 -22.13 3.59 4.76
C LYS A 603 -21.26 3.09 5.91
N ALA A 604 -21.87 2.40 6.89
CA ALA A 604 -21.14 1.84 8.00
C ALA A 604 -20.47 0.51 7.62
N ALA A 605 -19.15 0.47 7.68
CA ALA A 605 -18.40 -0.74 7.40
C ALA A 605 -18.54 -1.77 8.53
N THR A 606 -18.55 -3.05 8.17
CA THR A 606 -18.51 -4.16 9.14
C THR A 606 -17.16 -4.89 9.02
N TRP A 607 -16.45 -5.00 10.12
CA TRP A 607 -15.13 -5.64 10.20
C TRP A 607 -15.24 -6.97 10.94
N VAL A 608 -14.74 -8.04 10.33
CA VAL A 608 -14.82 -9.38 10.89
C VAL A 608 -13.43 -9.97 10.98
N TYR A 609 -13.03 -10.40 12.18
CA TYR A 609 -11.71 -10.97 12.44
C TYR A 609 -11.85 -12.41 12.89
N PHE A 610 -11.16 -13.32 12.19
CA PHE A 610 -11.09 -14.74 12.51
C PHE A 610 -9.68 -15.06 12.97
N ASP A 611 -9.44 -15.11 14.27
CA ASP A 611 -8.16 -15.57 14.78
C ASP A 611 -8.06 -17.09 14.68
N GLU A 612 -6.86 -17.59 14.42
CA GLU A 612 -6.57 -18.98 14.10
C GLU A 612 -7.56 -19.57 13.06
N ILE A 613 -7.71 -18.85 11.92
CA ILE A 613 -8.70 -19.16 10.87
C ILE A 613 -8.60 -20.62 10.37
N TYR A 614 -7.44 -21.27 10.49
CA TYR A 614 -7.24 -22.67 10.12
C TYR A 614 -8.19 -23.62 10.86
N LEU A 615 -8.66 -23.25 12.07
CA LEU A 615 -9.64 -24.04 12.83
C LEU A 615 -10.97 -24.16 12.08
N LEU A 616 -11.39 -23.06 11.39
CA LEU A 616 -12.60 -23.04 10.54
C LEU A 616 -12.40 -23.82 9.23
N LEU A 617 -11.15 -23.93 8.78
CA LEU A 617 -10.81 -24.56 7.49
C LEU A 617 -10.60 -26.07 7.59
N ARG A 618 -10.45 -26.62 8.80
CA ARG A 618 -10.33 -28.07 9.03
C ARG A 618 -11.59 -28.83 8.71
N ASP A 619 -12.73 -28.23 8.97
CA ASP A 619 -14.02 -28.81 8.68
C ASP A 619 -14.57 -28.32 7.34
N SER A 620 -14.97 -29.24 6.46
CA SER A 620 -15.38 -28.90 5.09
C SER A 620 -16.64 -28.04 5.03
N LEU A 621 -17.59 -28.20 5.99
CA LEU A 621 -18.83 -27.42 6.04
C LEU A 621 -18.53 -25.97 6.44
N SER A 622 -17.81 -25.80 7.54
CA SER A 622 -17.37 -24.48 8.04
C SER A 622 -16.51 -23.76 6.99
N ALA A 623 -15.59 -24.48 6.33
CA ALA A 623 -14.74 -23.93 5.29
C ALA A 623 -15.55 -23.42 4.08
N ASN A 624 -16.51 -24.18 3.59
CA ASN A 624 -17.37 -23.79 2.47
C ASN A 624 -18.29 -22.61 2.84
N PHE A 625 -18.83 -22.61 4.06
CA PHE A 625 -19.65 -21.51 4.56
C PHE A 625 -18.83 -20.23 4.67
N LEU A 626 -17.65 -20.30 5.27
CA LEU A 626 -16.72 -19.18 5.38
C LEU A 626 -16.31 -18.65 4.01
N TYR A 627 -15.97 -19.49 3.07
CA TYR A 627 -15.59 -19.09 1.71
C TYR A 627 -16.72 -18.37 0.97
N THR A 628 -17.93 -18.88 1.12
CA THR A 628 -19.12 -18.25 0.53
C THR A 628 -19.35 -16.86 1.13
N SER A 629 -19.21 -16.73 2.46
CA SER A 629 -19.33 -15.48 3.19
C SER A 629 -18.21 -14.52 2.80
N TRP A 630 -16.96 -15.00 2.68
CA TRP A 630 -15.79 -14.22 2.26
C TRP A 630 -15.98 -13.53 0.90
N LYS A 631 -16.55 -14.26 -0.07
CA LYS A 631 -16.88 -13.71 -1.38
C LYS A 631 -18.04 -12.70 -1.35
N ARG A 632 -19.02 -12.92 -0.46
CA ARG A 632 -20.23 -12.09 -0.35
C ARG A 632 -19.99 -10.81 0.44
N PHE A 633 -19.11 -10.81 1.42
CA PHE A 633 -18.90 -9.69 2.34
C PHE A 633 -18.66 -8.36 1.63
N ARG A 634 -17.90 -8.37 0.54
CA ARG A 634 -17.69 -7.18 -0.30
C ARG A 634 -19.00 -6.49 -0.73
N LYS A 635 -20.06 -7.27 -1.03
CA LYS A 635 -21.36 -6.72 -1.47
C LYS A 635 -22.12 -6.04 -0.34
N TYR A 636 -21.76 -6.31 0.91
CA TYR A 636 -22.42 -5.83 2.12
C TYR A 636 -21.54 -4.87 2.92
N ASN A 637 -20.59 -4.20 2.26
CA ASN A 637 -19.63 -3.29 2.91
C ASN A 637 -18.97 -3.93 4.15
N ALA A 638 -18.63 -5.22 4.03
CA ALA A 638 -17.99 -5.98 5.09
C ALA A 638 -16.60 -6.46 4.66
N TYR A 639 -15.68 -6.55 5.61
CA TYR A 639 -14.27 -6.80 5.41
C TYR A 639 -13.81 -7.89 6.38
N ALA A 640 -13.52 -9.07 5.85
CA ALA A 640 -13.02 -10.18 6.65
C ALA A 640 -11.50 -10.14 6.78
N THR A 641 -11.00 -10.57 7.92
CA THR A 641 -9.58 -10.77 8.21
C THR A 641 -9.36 -12.18 8.73
N GLY A 642 -8.62 -12.97 7.99
CA GLY A 642 -8.13 -14.27 8.44
C GLY A 642 -6.75 -14.13 9.07
N ILE A 643 -6.56 -14.74 10.20
CA ILE A 643 -5.32 -14.65 10.96
C ILE A 643 -4.80 -16.06 11.19
N THR A 644 -3.55 -16.34 10.83
CA THR A 644 -2.97 -17.68 10.99
C THR A 644 -1.49 -17.63 11.34
N GLN A 645 -1.03 -18.64 12.07
CA GLN A 645 0.39 -18.85 12.36
C GLN A 645 1.06 -19.77 11.34
N ASN A 646 0.29 -20.59 10.65
CA ASN A 646 0.79 -21.59 9.72
C ASN A 646 0.16 -21.39 8.33
N VAL A 647 0.95 -20.88 7.40
CA VAL A 647 0.51 -20.68 6.01
C VAL A 647 0.30 -22.00 5.29
N GLN A 648 1.09 -23.03 5.64
CA GLN A 648 1.01 -24.36 5.03
C GLN A 648 -0.39 -24.99 5.17
N ASP A 649 -1.02 -24.83 6.35
CA ASP A 649 -2.37 -25.34 6.57
C ASP A 649 -3.41 -24.68 5.64
N CYS A 650 -3.15 -23.45 5.22
CA CYS A 650 -4.00 -22.75 4.26
C CYS A 650 -3.70 -23.17 2.81
N LEU A 651 -2.47 -23.56 2.49
CA LEU A 651 -2.08 -23.95 1.13
C LEU A 651 -2.52 -25.36 0.77
N THR A 652 -2.70 -26.25 1.76
CA THR A 652 -3.15 -27.65 1.55
C THR A 652 -4.66 -27.76 1.30
N ASN A 653 -5.42 -26.70 1.51
CA ASN A 653 -6.87 -26.66 1.33
C ASN A 653 -7.22 -25.69 0.19
N ASP A 654 -7.83 -26.18 -0.89
CA ASP A 654 -8.20 -25.37 -2.07
C ASP A 654 -9.06 -24.16 -1.72
N THR A 655 -9.96 -24.28 -0.75
CA THR A 655 -10.84 -23.21 -0.28
C THR A 655 -10.03 -22.12 0.42
N ALA A 656 -9.11 -22.51 1.29
CA ALA A 656 -8.22 -21.59 2.01
C ALA A 656 -7.23 -20.89 1.05
N TYR A 657 -6.69 -21.66 0.09
CA TYR A 657 -5.84 -21.09 -0.95
C TYR A 657 -6.57 -20.01 -1.76
N ALA A 658 -7.82 -20.30 -2.16
CA ALA A 658 -8.63 -19.32 -2.88
C ALA A 658 -8.95 -18.08 -2.05
N MET A 659 -9.10 -18.19 -0.72
CA MET A 659 -9.28 -17.03 0.16
C MET A 659 -7.99 -16.21 0.26
N LEU A 660 -6.83 -16.83 0.42
CA LEU A 660 -5.52 -16.18 0.40
C LEU A 660 -5.28 -15.43 -0.92
N ALA A 661 -5.46 -16.11 -2.05
CA ALA A 661 -5.24 -15.54 -3.38
C ALA A 661 -6.17 -14.37 -3.70
N ASN A 662 -7.40 -14.39 -3.18
CA ASN A 662 -8.39 -13.33 -3.38
C ASN A 662 -8.32 -12.20 -2.33
N SER A 663 -7.37 -12.22 -1.40
CA SER A 663 -7.19 -11.14 -0.41
C SER A 663 -6.23 -10.09 -0.97
N GLU A 664 -6.70 -8.87 -1.16
CA GLU A 664 -5.87 -7.76 -1.66
C GLU A 664 -5.07 -7.08 -0.55
N PHE A 665 -5.42 -7.30 0.71
CA PHE A 665 -4.65 -6.84 1.84
C PHE A 665 -4.01 -8.03 2.56
N VAL A 666 -2.68 -8.07 2.60
CA VAL A 666 -1.95 -9.14 3.27
C VAL A 666 -0.84 -8.55 4.13
N VAL A 667 -0.78 -8.98 5.37
CA VAL A 667 0.29 -8.60 6.29
C VAL A 667 1.12 -9.83 6.60
N MET A 668 2.36 -9.78 6.19
CA MET A 668 3.36 -10.80 6.44
C MET A 668 4.31 -10.28 7.51
N LEU A 669 4.18 -10.79 8.73
CA LEU A 669 5.11 -10.53 9.82
C LEU A 669 6.23 -11.59 9.81
N ARG A 670 7.03 -11.66 10.87
CA ARG A 670 8.15 -12.61 10.95
C ARG A 670 7.73 -14.02 10.53
N GLN A 671 8.48 -14.60 9.60
CA GLN A 671 8.31 -15.96 9.11
C GLN A 671 9.62 -16.74 9.25
N THR A 672 9.58 -17.92 9.84
CA THR A 672 10.78 -18.75 10.04
C THR A 672 10.65 -20.13 9.41
N LYS A 673 9.48 -20.78 9.51
CA LYS A 673 9.28 -22.16 9.04
C LYS A 673 8.76 -22.24 7.60
N ASP A 674 7.78 -21.40 7.25
CA ASP A 674 7.05 -21.50 5.98
C ASP A 674 7.41 -20.37 5.02
N ILE A 675 8.59 -19.80 5.17
CA ILE A 675 9.02 -18.63 4.40
C ILE A 675 9.01 -18.90 2.90
N ASP A 676 9.42 -20.07 2.47
CA ASP A 676 9.51 -20.41 1.04
C ASP A 676 8.11 -20.49 0.40
N SER A 677 7.11 -21.00 1.12
CA SER A 677 5.71 -21.01 0.67
C SER A 677 5.14 -19.60 0.55
N VAL A 678 5.50 -18.69 1.47
CA VAL A 678 5.10 -17.28 1.42
C VAL A 678 5.77 -16.56 0.25
N VAL A 679 7.06 -16.85 0.01
CA VAL A 679 7.84 -16.31 -1.11
C VAL A 679 7.22 -16.72 -2.44
N GLU A 680 6.88 -17.99 -2.62
CA GLU A 680 6.26 -18.51 -3.83
C GLU A 680 4.86 -17.92 -4.06
N LEU A 681 4.03 -17.90 -3.01
CA LEU A 681 2.65 -17.41 -3.10
C LEU A 681 2.54 -15.92 -3.48
N TYR A 682 3.41 -15.09 -2.94
CA TYR A 682 3.36 -13.63 -3.13
C TYR A 682 4.46 -13.08 -4.05
N GLY A 683 5.29 -13.96 -4.63
CA GLY A 683 6.35 -13.55 -5.54
C GLY A 683 7.41 -12.65 -4.87
N LEU A 684 7.78 -12.97 -3.61
CA LEU A 684 8.72 -12.13 -2.86
C LEU A 684 10.14 -12.26 -3.40
N SER A 685 10.86 -11.14 -3.43
CA SER A 685 12.27 -11.12 -3.76
C SER A 685 13.17 -11.63 -2.62
N ASP A 686 14.44 -11.96 -2.93
CA ASP A 686 15.42 -12.36 -1.91
C ASP A 686 15.64 -11.30 -0.81
N PRO A 687 15.72 -9.98 -1.10
CA PRO A 687 15.76 -8.95 -0.07
C PRO A 687 14.51 -8.96 0.83
N GLN A 688 13.31 -9.12 0.27
CA GLN A 688 12.06 -9.21 1.01
C GLN A 688 12.01 -10.48 1.88
N ARG A 689 12.45 -11.62 1.34
CA ARG A 689 12.60 -12.86 2.09
C ARG A 689 13.51 -12.69 3.30
N LYS A 690 14.69 -12.09 3.12
CA LYS A 690 15.63 -11.79 4.21
C LYS A 690 15.04 -10.86 5.25
N TYR A 691 14.29 -9.84 4.81
CA TYR A 691 13.62 -8.90 5.71
C TYR A 691 12.62 -9.62 6.62
N LEU A 692 11.77 -10.51 6.09
CA LEU A 692 10.80 -11.29 6.89
C LEU A 692 11.46 -12.29 7.85
N LEU A 693 12.57 -12.89 7.45
CA LEU A 693 13.33 -13.81 8.33
C LEU A 693 13.90 -13.11 9.56
N LEU A 694 14.37 -11.86 9.39
CA LEU A 694 15.04 -11.06 10.42
C LEU A 694 14.08 -10.13 11.17
N ALA A 695 12.83 -10.01 10.72
CA ALA A 695 11.84 -9.09 11.26
C ALA A 695 11.66 -9.24 12.77
N GLN A 696 11.59 -8.11 13.46
CA GLN A 696 11.25 -8.01 14.87
C GLN A 696 9.74 -7.83 15.04
N PRO A 697 9.17 -8.03 16.25
CA PRO A 697 7.78 -7.72 16.50
C PRO A 697 7.44 -6.26 16.12
N GLY A 698 6.44 -6.08 15.25
CA GLY A 698 6.09 -4.79 14.66
C GLY A 698 6.72 -4.52 13.29
N GLU A 699 7.55 -5.43 12.79
CA GLU A 699 8.12 -5.37 11.45
C GLU A 699 7.54 -6.45 10.54
N GLY A 700 7.46 -6.15 9.25
CA GLY A 700 6.91 -7.07 8.28
C GLY A 700 6.78 -6.45 6.89
N ILE A 701 6.01 -7.12 6.04
CA ILE A 701 5.66 -6.63 4.70
C ILE A 701 4.14 -6.52 4.60
N ILE A 702 3.65 -5.36 4.16
CA ILE A 702 2.25 -5.12 3.84
C ILE A 702 2.09 -5.18 2.32
N LYS A 703 1.19 -6.06 1.86
CA LYS A 703 0.63 -6.02 0.52
C LYS A 703 -0.71 -5.30 0.58
N MET A 704 -0.90 -4.26 -0.21
CA MET A 704 -2.14 -3.52 -0.35
C MET A 704 -2.43 -3.26 -1.84
N GLY A 705 -3.36 -4.03 -2.41
CA GLY A 705 -3.52 -4.11 -3.86
C GLY A 705 -2.25 -4.65 -4.51
N ASN A 706 -1.66 -3.88 -5.42
CA ASN A 706 -0.40 -4.23 -6.08
C ASN A 706 0.85 -3.74 -5.31
N SER A 707 0.68 -2.90 -4.29
CA SER A 707 1.80 -2.40 -3.51
C SER A 707 2.27 -3.42 -2.49
N LEU A 708 3.59 -3.66 -2.42
CA LEU A 708 4.24 -4.59 -1.51
C LEU A 708 5.36 -3.86 -0.78
N ILE A 709 5.12 -3.45 0.46
CA ILE A 709 5.96 -2.49 1.19
C ILE A 709 6.45 -3.09 2.50
N PRO A 710 7.77 -3.10 2.74
CA PRO A 710 8.31 -3.44 4.06
C PRO A 710 7.95 -2.32 5.05
N PHE A 711 7.48 -2.70 6.23
CA PHE A 711 7.05 -1.74 7.24
C PHE A 711 7.66 -2.00 8.61
N ASN A 712 7.69 -0.93 9.39
CA ASN A 712 8.11 -0.92 10.78
C ASN A 712 7.10 -0.10 11.61
N ASN A 713 6.55 -0.71 12.66
CA ASN A 713 5.57 -0.07 13.55
C ASN A 713 5.80 -0.46 15.02
N PRO A 714 6.94 -0.11 15.62
CA PRO A 714 7.20 -0.37 17.03
C PRO A 714 6.22 0.45 17.89
N GLN A 715 5.63 -0.21 18.89
CA GLN A 715 4.75 0.47 19.84
C GLN A 715 5.54 0.78 21.13
N PRO A 716 5.54 2.06 21.60
CA PRO A 716 6.20 2.42 22.83
C PRO A 716 5.56 1.75 24.05
N LYS A 717 6.37 1.11 24.91
CA LYS A 717 5.91 0.29 26.03
C LYS A 717 5.21 1.08 27.16
N ASP A 718 5.53 2.36 27.26
CA ASP A 718 5.01 3.29 28.27
C ASP A 718 3.60 3.84 27.96
N THR A 719 3.00 3.45 26.84
CA THR A 719 1.70 3.94 26.37
C THR A 719 0.55 3.06 26.86
N LYS A 720 -0.61 3.69 27.06
CA LYS A 720 -1.85 2.95 27.35
C LYS A 720 -2.21 2.01 26.19
N THR A 721 -2.00 2.46 24.96
CA THR A 721 -2.18 1.62 23.76
C THR A 721 -1.36 0.32 23.85
N TYR A 722 -0.06 0.39 24.19
CA TYR A 722 0.77 -0.81 24.30
C TYR A 722 0.22 -1.81 25.32
N LYS A 723 -0.17 -1.32 26.50
CA LYS A 723 -0.72 -2.15 27.59
C LYS A 723 -1.98 -2.89 27.18
N LEU A 724 -2.85 -2.27 26.36
CA LEU A 724 -4.07 -2.89 25.83
C LEU A 724 -3.77 -3.93 24.73
N LEU A 725 -2.68 -3.76 23.99
CA LEU A 725 -2.36 -4.60 22.85
C LEU A 725 -1.49 -5.80 23.20
N THR A 726 -0.65 -5.69 24.24
CA THR A 726 0.29 -6.76 24.61
C THR A 726 -0.45 -8.00 25.11
N THR A 727 0.11 -9.18 24.76
CA THR A 727 -0.30 -10.49 25.30
C THR A 727 0.75 -11.11 26.20
N LYS A 728 1.85 -10.37 26.48
CA LYS A 728 2.93 -10.89 27.30
C LYS A 728 2.58 -10.81 28.77
N PRO A 729 2.65 -11.95 29.50
CA PRO A 729 2.48 -11.94 30.95
C PRO A 729 3.48 -10.96 31.61
N GLY A 730 3.00 -10.10 32.53
CA GLY A 730 3.83 -9.10 33.23
C GLY A 730 4.05 -7.77 32.51
N GLU A 731 3.57 -7.60 31.27
CA GLU A 731 3.57 -6.30 30.57
C GLU A 731 2.16 -5.69 30.49
N MET A 732 1.14 -6.34 31.03
CA MET A 732 -0.27 -5.87 31.03
C MET A 732 -0.60 -4.92 32.19
N GLU A 733 0.22 -4.92 33.27
CA GLU A 733 0.03 -4.09 34.47
C GLU A 733 0.54 -2.63 34.31
#